data_510ff68c7e9b21e95af39f39c8448c48
#
_entry.id   510ff68c7e9b21e95af39f39c8448c48
#
_cell.length_a   1.000
_cell.length_b   1.000
_cell.length_c   1.000
_cell.angle_alpha   90.00
_cell.angle_beta   90.00
_cell.angle_gamma   90.00
#
_symmetry.space_group_name_H-M   'P 1'
#
loop_
_entity.id
_entity.type
_entity.pdbx_description
1 polymer ?
#
loop_
_entity_poly.entity_id
_entity_poly.type
_entity_poly.pdbx_seq_one_letter_code
_entity_poly.pdbx_strand_id
1 'polypeptide(L)'
;MNNWKNQLSAEIPADLGKEIDIFETQIELRKRGKLDEKIFAETRLRRGVYGQRYDNGQRHDGVQTRDIGYQKGLFKGPETVWDAPGMLRIKIPFGAVTPDQLDVLAETAEEYSNGILHVTTRQDFQFHYVHIEDTPDIMRRLASVGITTREACGNSVRNLTACPKAGVCSGEEFDVTPYASALTDFLLGHPDCQDFGRKVKIAFSGCQGEACGLVKMHDLGALAVKKNRRGQEIHGFALYVGGGLGTVPYQAKLFDAFLAPEELLPISQSIARVFGRLGEKKNRAQARLKFLVAKLGIEEFRRLVWEERQVLTDDPRWTSYLDELPAYAEKPLKSPSTLSEEKPFPEGFAEWRRSNVKAQKQPGYAIATVALPLGDLSSEQTRKLADVARLYIGDSIRTTVEQNFVFRWVSEADLPDLYLDLQKIGLADSGANTIIDVTSCPGTDTCKLGISASRGLAEELRTRLAAKSYEMDEAVRNLRIKVSGCFNSCGQHHVADIGFFGNSRTLNGYKVPHFQVILGGQWAENAGAFGMTIGAVPSKRIPEVVDRITDHYVRSRKQGEIFCDFIARIGKKELRSQIENLMKNAPTFEENPDFYRDWGDPREFTMLDRGIGECAGEVISSSQFDLADAEREVFEAQLELEKENYAEADALAYRSMVGASRALVKQQYYDIPEPPEIVVEEFTHRFLDTELFYDKYAKGKFARYLLQRHQQGPVHADADSVHQLIDQAQLFIDAAYACYARCAVE
;
A
#
# COMPACT_ATOMS: atom_id res chain seq x y z
N MET A 1 -30.78 0.67 -18.25
CA MET A 1 -29.83 0.77 -17.13
C MET A 1 -28.46 0.22 -17.55
N ASN A 2 -27.40 0.93 -17.20
CA ASN A 2 -25.98 0.57 -17.32
C ASN A 2 -25.39 0.22 -18.69
N ASN A 3 -25.64 1.06 -19.69
CA ASN A 3 -24.99 0.95 -21.01
C ASN A 3 -23.44 1.13 -20.92
N TRP A 4 -22.96 1.92 -19.94
CA TRP A 4 -21.54 2.19 -19.76
C TRP A 4 -20.75 0.95 -19.28
N LYS A 5 -21.33 0.09 -18.44
CA LYS A 5 -20.67 -1.16 -18.01
C LYS A 5 -20.38 -2.08 -19.19
N ASN A 6 -21.34 -2.19 -20.12
CA ASN A 6 -21.17 -2.99 -21.34
C ASN A 6 -20.17 -2.36 -22.31
N GLN A 7 -20.09 -1.04 -22.37
CA GLN A 7 -19.10 -0.33 -23.20
C GLN A 7 -17.68 -0.55 -22.66
N LEU A 8 -17.47 -0.42 -21.34
CA LEU A 8 -16.16 -0.65 -20.73
C LEU A 8 -15.73 -2.11 -20.72
N SER A 9 -16.64 -3.07 -20.77
CA SER A 9 -16.32 -4.51 -20.68
C SER A 9 -15.34 -4.98 -21.76
N ALA A 10 -15.32 -4.34 -22.92
CA ALA A 10 -14.39 -4.64 -23.99
C ALA A 10 -12.97 -4.11 -23.74
N GLU A 11 -12.81 -3.12 -22.87
CA GLU A 11 -11.53 -2.47 -22.53
C GLU A 11 -10.91 -3.07 -21.25
N ILE A 12 -11.72 -3.78 -20.45
CA ILE A 12 -11.26 -4.38 -19.20
C ILE A 12 -10.56 -5.72 -19.49
N PRO A 13 -9.32 -5.94 -19.02
CA PRO A 13 -8.68 -7.26 -19.08
C PRO A 13 -9.58 -8.33 -18.45
N ALA A 14 -9.78 -9.45 -19.15
CA ALA A 14 -10.74 -10.48 -18.77
C ALA A 14 -10.55 -11.00 -17.33
N ASP A 15 -9.30 -11.17 -16.90
CA ASP A 15 -8.97 -11.64 -15.55
C ASP A 15 -9.38 -10.62 -14.48
N LEU A 16 -9.14 -9.33 -14.73
CA LEU A 16 -9.56 -8.26 -13.81
C LEU A 16 -11.09 -8.14 -13.77
N GLY A 17 -11.76 -8.24 -14.92
CA GLY A 17 -13.22 -8.25 -15.01
C GLY A 17 -13.82 -9.34 -14.14
N LYS A 18 -13.36 -10.58 -14.32
CA LYS A 18 -13.81 -11.74 -13.53
C LYS A 18 -13.58 -11.55 -12.02
N GLU A 19 -12.44 -11.01 -11.61
CA GLU A 19 -12.17 -10.73 -10.20
C GLU A 19 -13.12 -9.69 -9.59
N ILE A 20 -13.51 -8.69 -10.37
CA ILE A 20 -14.45 -7.65 -9.94
C ILE A 20 -15.85 -8.26 -9.79
N ASP A 21 -16.27 -9.11 -10.72
CA ASP A 21 -17.56 -9.81 -10.65
C ASP A 21 -17.63 -10.74 -9.44
N ILE A 22 -16.55 -11.47 -9.14
CA ILE A 22 -16.42 -12.27 -7.92
C ILE A 22 -16.61 -11.40 -6.68
N PHE A 23 -15.95 -10.24 -6.63
CA PHE A 23 -16.05 -9.36 -5.47
C PHE A 23 -17.47 -8.76 -5.31
N GLU A 24 -18.13 -8.40 -6.40
CA GLU A 24 -19.53 -7.95 -6.39
C GLU A 24 -20.46 -9.04 -5.84
N THR A 25 -20.28 -10.29 -6.25
CA THR A 25 -21.01 -11.45 -5.71
C THR A 25 -20.74 -11.63 -4.20
N GLN A 26 -19.49 -11.47 -3.75
CA GLN A 26 -19.14 -11.56 -2.32
C GLN A 26 -19.80 -10.47 -1.48
N ILE A 27 -19.95 -9.25 -2.01
CA ILE A 27 -20.70 -8.15 -1.35
C ILE A 27 -22.15 -8.54 -1.19
N GLU A 28 -22.75 -9.13 -2.22
CA GLU A 28 -24.15 -9.58 -2.17
C GLU A 28 -24.37 -10.75 -1.20
N LEU A 29 -23.47 -11.73 -1.18
CA LEU A 29 -23.49 -12.83 -0.19
C LEU A 29 -23.39 -12.32 1.24
N ARG A 30 -22.53 -11.32 1.48
CA ARG A 30 -22.45 -10.67 2.78
C ARG A 30 -23.76 -10.03 3.19
N LYS A 31 -24.42 -9.28 2.30
CA LYS A 31 -25.73 -8.66 2.56
C LYS A 31 -26.81 -9.69 2.93
N ARG A 32 -26.74 -10.87 2.35
CA ARG A 32 -27.64 -12.00 2.64
C ARG A 32 -27.24 -12.79 3.89
N GLY A 33 -26.15 -12.42 4.58
CA GLY A 33 -25.63 -13.12 5.76
C GLY A 33 -25.07 -14.52 5.46
N LYS A 34 -24.71 -14.80 4.20
CA LYS A 34 -24.15 -16.08 3.74
C LYS A 34 -22.62 -16.10 3.71
N LEU A 35 -21.94 -14.97 3.91
CA LEU A 35 -20.48 -14.88 3.95
C LEU A 35 -20.02 -14.47 5.35
N ASP A 36 -19.06 -15.20 5.92
CA ASP A 36 -18.47 -14.90 7.22
C ASP A 36 -17.83 -13.51 7.21
N GLU A 37 -18.16 -12.67 8.20
CA GLU A 37 -17.68 -11.29 8.31
C GLU A 37 -16.15 -11.17 8.40
N LYS A 38 -15.46 -12.16 8.98
CA LYS A 38 -13.99 -12.14 9.08
C LYS A 38 -13.34 -12.41 7.73
N ILE A 39 -13.90 -13.37 6.98
CA ILE A 39 -13.47 -13.69 5.62
C ILE A 39 -13.72 -12.48 4.71
N PHE A 40 -14.92 -11.88 4.78
CA PHE A 40 -15.23 -10.68 4.00
C PHE A 40 -14.33 -9.50 4.36
N ALA A 41 -14.01 -9.31 5.65
CA ALA A 41 -13.11 -8.25 6.09
C ALA A 41 -11.69 -8.37 5.48
N GLU A 42 -11.13 -9.58 5.38
CA GLU A 42 -9.83 -9.78 4.69
C GLU A 42 -9.99 -9.70 3.17
N THR A 43 -11.08 -10.22 2.61
CA THR A 43 -11.40 -10.12 1.16
C THR A 43 -11.43 -8.67 0.71
N ARG A 44 -12.23 -7.81 1.36
CA ARG A 44 -12.29 -6.39 1.01
C ARG A 44 -10.95 -5.67 1.16
N LEU A 45 -10.14 -6.05 2.17
CA LEU A 45 -8.79 -5.51 2.32
C LEU A 45 -7.89 -5.89 1.14
N ARG A 46 -7.96 -7.14 0.67
CA ARG A 46 -7.22 -7.57 -0.53
C ARG A 46 -7.68 -6.87 -1.80
N ARG A 47 -8.91 -6.39 -1.83
CA ARG A 47 -9.44 -5.52 -2.91
C ARG A 47 -9.14 -4.03 -2.72
N GLY A 48 -8.33 -3.67 -1.72
CA GLY A 48 -7.91 -2.29 -1.47
C GLY A 48 -8.81 -1.49 -0.54
N VAL A 49 -9.90 -2.07 -0.02
CA VAL A 49 -10.90 -1.36 0.79
C VAL A 49 -10.60 -1.49 2.29
N TYR A 50 -10.37 -0.36 2.95
CA TYR A 50 -10.32 -0.25 4.41
C TYR A 50 -11.60 0.34 4.97
N GLY A 51 -11.98 -0.02 6.20
CA GLY A 51 -12.94 0.76 6.96
C GLY A 51 -12.32 2.08 7.44
N GLN A 52 -13.07 3.14 7.32
CA GLN A 52 -12.69 4.49 7.70
C GLN A 52 -13.18 4.83 9.12
N ARG A 53 -12.70 5.92 9.71
CA ARG A 53 -13.06 6.33 11.07
C ARG A 53 -14.51 6.76 11.17
N TYR A 54 -15.02 7.51 10.19
CA TYR A 54 -16.39 8.03 10.14
C TYR A 54 -16.76 8.43 8.71
N ASP A 55 -18.05 8.56 8.44
CA ASP A 55 -18.59 9.06 7.18
C ASP A 55 -18.77 10.59 7.24
N ASN A 56 -18.62 11.28 6.11
CA ASN A 56 -18.98 12.68 5.97
C ASN A 56 -20.44 12.87 5.57
N GLY A 57 -21.17 11.82 5.24
CA GLY A 57 -22.57 11.85 4.84
C GLY A 57 -22.82 12.43 3.45
N GLN A 58 -21.79 12.54 2.62
CA GLN A 58 -21.88 13.13 1.29
C GLN A 58 -21.28 12.24 0.22
N ARG A 59 -21.82 12.33 -0.97
CA ARG A 59 -21.28 11.70 -2.19
C ARG A 59 -21.39 12.65 -3.36
N HIS A 60 -20.41 12.61 -4.24
CA HIS A 60 -20.45 13.29 -5.53
C HIS A 60 -20.91 12.31 -6.60
N ASP A 61 -21.80 12.74 -7.50
CA ASP A 61 -22.37 11.89 -8.55
C ASP A 61 -21.83 12.21 -9.96
N GLY A 62 -20.68 12.88 -10.02
CA GLY A 62 -20.08 13.37 -11.26
C GLY A 62 -20.56 14.77 -11.68
N VAL A 63 -21.65 15.28 -11.08
CA VAL A 63 -22.23 16.60 -11.38
C VAL A 63 -22.31 17.47 -10.13
N GLN A 64 -22.80 16.91 -9.03
CA GLN A 64 -23.00 17.64 -7.77
C GLN A 64 -22.79 16.74 -6.56
N THR A 65 -22.45 17.36 -5.41
CA THR A 65 -22.39 16.68 -4.14
C THR A 65 -23.79 16.56 -3.55
N ARG A 66 -24.18 15.34 -3.19
CA ARG A 66 -25.48 15.00 -2.58
C ARG A 66 -25.31 14.49 -1.17
N ASP A 67 -26.26 14.85 -0.31
CA ASP A 67 -26.41 14.22 1.02
C ASP A 67 -27.04 12.84 0.85
N ILE A 68 -26.44 11.81 1.47
CA ILE A 68 -26.86 10.40 1.34
C ILE A 68 -27.76 9.92 2.46
N GLY A 69 -28.34 10.80 3.24
CA GLY A 69 -29.37 10.45 4.23
C GLY A 69 -28.91 9.59 5.39
N TYR A 70 -27.64 9.21 5.49
CA TYR A 70 -27.15 8.56 6.69
C TYR A 70 -26.64 9.61 7.70
N GLN A 71 -26.53 9.14 8.92
CA GLN A 71 -25.97 9.96 9.99
C GLN A 71 -24.58 10.45 9.59
N LYS A 72 -24.46 11.74 9.33
CA LYS A 72 -23.17 12.36 9.07
C LYS A 72 -22.22 12.00 10.20
N GLY A 73 -21.03 11.52 9.86
CA GLY A 73 -20.01 11.13 10.83
C GLY A 73 -19.44 12.26 11.68
N LEU A 74 -20.29 13.22 12.02
CA LEU A 74 -19.98 14.32 12.94
C LEU A 74 -19.78 13.85 14.38
N PHE A 75 -20.22 12.63 14.69
CA PHE A 75 -20.10 12.04 16.01
C PHE A 75 -18.99 11.00 16.01
N LYS A 76 -17.80 11.42 16.34
CA LYS A 76 -16.72 10.52 16.69
C LYS A 76 -16.98 9.94 18.06
N GLY A 77 -17.37 8.67 18.12
CA GLY A 77 -17.66 8.01 19.37
C GLY A 77 -17.89 6.51 19.20
N PRO A 78 -18.31 5.81 20.26
CA PRO A 78 -18.59 4.37 20.24
C PRO A 78 -19.66 3.95 19.20
N GLU A 79 -20.60 4.87 18.93
CA GLU A 79 -21.69 4.68 17.97
C GLU A 79 -21.28 4.85 16.52
N THR A 80 -20.01 5.16 16.24
CA THR A 80 -19.54 5.42 14.87
C THR A 80 -19.62 4.16 14.01
N VAL A 81 -20.32 4.24 12.88
CA VAL A 81 -20.40 3.14 11.90
C VAL A 81 -19.10 3.06 11.11
N TRP A 82 -18.27 2.07 11.40
CA TRP A 82 -16.92 1.95 10.85
C TRP A 82 -16.85 1.37 9.44
N ASP A 83 -17.87 0.65 9.00
CA ASP A 83 -17.85 -0.08 7.73
C ASP A 83 -18.65 0.62 6.62
N ALA A 84 -19.36 1.68 6.94
CA ALA A 84 -20.24 2.37 6.01
C ALA A 84 -19.57 3.31 5.03
N PRO A 85 -18.43 4.01 5.29
CA PRO A 85 -17.50 4.28 4.20
C PRO A 85 -16.21 3.53 4.38
N GLY A 86 -15.55 3.32 3.24
CA GLY A 86 -14.19 2.82 3.16
C GLY A 86 -13.22 3.88 2.64
N MET A 87 -11.95 3.62 2.87
CA MET A 87 -10.87 4.20 2.10
C MET A 87 -10.47 3.17 1.07
N LEU A 88 -10.52 3.52 -0.21
CA LEU A 88 -10.04 2.67 -1.30
C LEU A 88 -8.59 3.05 -1.64
N ARG A 89 -7.68 2.06 -1.57
CA ARG A 89 -6.30 2.21 -2.04
C ARG A 89 -6.15 1.65 -3.44
N ILE A 90 -5.57 2.46 -4.32
CA ILE A 90 -5.35 2.17 -5.72
C ILE A 90 -3.87 1.90 -5.91
N LYS A 91 -3.53 0.72 -6.45
CA LYS A 91 -2.15 0.26 -6.61
C LYS A 91 -1.54 0.88 -7.86
N ILE A 92 -0.45 1.62 -7.67
CA ILE A 92 0.32 2.25 -8.75
C ILE A 92 1.75 1.71 -8.69
N PRO A 93 2.09 0.66 -9.43
CA PRO A 93 3.41 0.06 -9.39
C PRO A 93 4.52 1.10 -9.61
N PHE A 94 5.51 1.12 -8.71
CA PHE A 94 6.64 2.06 -8.71
C PHE A 94 6.25 3.54 -8.96
N GLY A 95 4.99 3.88 -8.72
CA GLY A 95 4.46 5.25 -8.86
C GLY A 95 4.23 5.70 -10.29
N ALA A 96 4.33 4.82 -11.29
CA ALA A 96 4.11 5.19 -12.69
C ALA A 96 2.63 5.43 -13.00
N VAL A 97 2.30 6.59 -13.53
CA VAL A 97 0.93 6.96 -13.90
C VAL A 97 0.94 7.77 -15.20
N THR A 98 -0.03 7.51 -16.07
CA THR A 98 -0.21 8.24 -17.32
C THR A 98 -1.25 9.36 -17.16
N PRO A 99 -1.28 10.37 -18.06
CA PRO A 99 -2.32 11.38 -18.07
C PRO A 99 -3.74 10.81 -18.20
N ASP A 100 -3.94 9.77 -19.01
CA ASP A 100 -5.25 9.13 -19.16
C ASP A 100 -5.70 8.42 -17.89
N GLN A 101 -4.76 7.83 -17.17
CA GLN A 101 -5.02 7.27 -15.84
C GLN A 101 -5.38 8.34 -14.83
N LEU A 102 -4.73 9.52 -14.88
CA LEU A 102 -5.08 10.66 -14.01
C LEU A 102 -6.49 11.17 -14.29
N ASP A 103 -6.93 11.22 -15.54
CA ASP A 103 -8.29 11.62 -15.89
C ASP A 103 -9.34 10.68 -15.31
N VAL A 104 -9.16 9.37 -15.47
CA VAL A 104 -10.07 8.36 -14.89
C VAL A 104 -10.05 8.40 -13.36
N LEU A 105 -8.89 8.61 -12.75
CA LEU A 105 -8.77 8.80 -11.29
C LEU A 105 -9.54 10.05 -10.84
N ALA A 106 -9.44 11.17 -11.55
CA ALA A 106 -10.16 12.39 -11.24
C ALA A 106 -11.67 12.22 -11.34
N GLU A 107 -12.16 11.64 -12.43
CA GLU A 107 -13.58 11.34 -12.64
C GLU A 107 -14.13 10.42 -11.54
N THR A 108 -13.38 9.37 -11.23
CA THR A 108 -13.78 8.39 -10.21
C THR A 108 -13.82 9.02 -8.82
N ALA A 109 -12.86 9.90 -8.49
CA ALA A 109 -12.85 10.61 -7.22
C ALA A 109 -14.04 11.56 -7.07
N GLU A 110 -14.46 12.23 -8.16
CA GLU A 110 -15.64 13.10 -8.15
C GLU A 110 -16.93 12.32 -7.99
N GLU A 111 -17.06 11.20 -8.68
CA GLU A 111 -18.32 10.42 -8.70
C GLU A 111 -18.54 9.63 -7.41
N TYR A 112 -17.49 9.04 -6.82
CA TYR A 112 -17.61 8.06 -5.74
C TYR A 112 -16.93 8.47 -4.43
N SER A 113 -16.26 9.60 -4.38
CA SER A 113 -15.47 10.06 -3.23
C SER A 113 -15.80 11.52 -2.91
N ASN A 114 -14.87 12.24 -2.31
CA ASN A 114 -14.99 13.66 -2.00
C ASN A 114 -14.24 14.58 -3.00
N GLY A 115 -13.91 14.08 -4.17
CA GLY A 115 -13.20 14.83 -5.20
C GLY A 115 -11.71 15.10 -4.88
N ILE A 116 -11.13 14.35 -3.92
CA ILE A 116 -9.72 14.47 -3.53
C ILE A 116 -9.00 13.15 -3.78
N LEU A 117 -7.87 13.25 -4.47
CA LEU A 117 -6.89 12.18 -4.60
C LEU A 117 -5.81 12.40 -3.55
N HIS A 118 -5.49 11.37 -2.77
CA HIS A 118 -4.40 11.41 -1.81
C HIS A 118 -3.24 10.52 -2.28
N VAL A 119 -2.07 11.13 -2.54
CA VAL A 119 -0.83 10.42 -2.84
C VAL A 119 -0.23 9.89 -1.54
N THR A 120 0.15 8.61 -1.52
CA THR A 120 0.65 7.97 -0.31
C THR A 120 2.17 7.87 -0.27
N THR A 121 2.72 7.62 0.92
CA THR A 121 4.16 7.31 1.11
C THR A 121 4.59 5.96 0.49
N ARG A 122 3.71 5.29 -0.26
CA ARG A 122 4.01 4.09 -1.03
C ARG A 122 3.69 4.23 -2.51
N GLN A 123 3.66 5.47 -2.98
CA GLN A 123 3.44 5.78 -4.39
C GLN A 123 2.06 5.35 -4.90
N ASP A 124 1.10 5.06 -4.01
CA ASP A 124 -0.29 4.71 -4.32
C ASP A 124 -1.18 5.95 -4.28
N PHE A 125 -2.41 5.84 -4.79
CA PHE A 125 -3.49 6.76 -4.49
C PHE A 125 -4.46 6.20 -3.46
N GLN A 126 -5.17 7.09 -2.78
CA GLN A 126 -6.29 6.76 -1.89
C GLN A 126 -7.47 7.65 -2.19
N PHE A 127 -8.66 7.04 -2.25
CA PHE A 127 -9.95 7.73 -2.17
C PHE A 127 -10.53 7.50 -0.78
N HIS A 128 -11.12 8.53 -0.22
CA HIS A 128 -11.78 8.50 1.07
C HIS A 128 -13.30 8.57 0.90
N TYR A 129 -14.05 8.09 1.89
CA TYR A 129 -15.53 8.10 1.92
C TYR A 129 -16.20 7.27 0.81
N VAL A 130 -15.55 6.21 0.37
CA VAL A 130 -16.07 5.30 -0.65
C VAL A 130 -16.97 4.26 0.01
N HIS A 131 -18.17 4.05 -0.52
CA HIS A 131 -19.05 2.96 -0.08
C HIS A 131 -18.61 1.63 -0.66
N ILE A 132 -18.83 0.56 0.11
CA ILE A 132 -18.43 -0.79 -0.31
C ILE A 132 -19.18 -1.23 -1.57
N GLU A 133 -20.45 -0.83 -1.70
CA GLU A 133 -21.31 -1.15 -2.84
C GLU A 133 -20.85 -0.49 -4.13
N ASP A 134 -20.19 0.67 -4.06
CA ASP A 134 -19.69 1.41 -5.21
C ASP A 134 -18.32 0.88 -5.69
N THR A 135 -17.64 0.09 -4.85
CA THR A 135 -16.27 -0.35 -5.16
C THR A 135 -16.16 -1.20 -6.42
N PRO A 136 -17.08 -2.10 -6.80
CA PRO A 136 -17.00 -2.83 -8.06
C PRO A 136 -17.04 -1.91 -9.29
N ASP A 137 -17.89 -0.86 -9.27
CA ASP A 137 -17.99 0.09 -10.37
C ASP A 137 -16.72 0.95 -10.50
N ILE A 138 -16.17 1.41 -9.37
CA ILE A 138 -14.87 2.08 -9.33
C ILE A 138 -13.76 1.18 -9.92
N MET A 139 -13.72 -0.09 -9.51
CA MET A 139 -12.71 -1.04 -9.98
C MET A 139 -12.82 -1.28 -11.49
N ARG A 140 -14.03 -1.35 -12.06
CA ARG A 140 -14.22 -1.50 -13.51
C ARG A 140 -13.69 -0.27 -14.28
N ARG A 141 -13.96 0.94 -13.78
CA ARG A 141 -13.45 2.16 -14.41
C ARG A 141 -11.92 2.24 -14.35
N LEU A 142 -11.32 1.88 -13.22
CA LEU A 142 -9.86 1.83 -13.08
C LEU A 142 -9.24 0.75 -13.97
N ALA A 143 -9.88 -0.41 -14.09
CA ALA A 143 -9.40 -1.52 -14.89
C ALA A 143 -9.39 -1.21 -16.40
N SER A 144 -10.30 -0.35 -16.90
CA SER A 144 -10.31 0.05 -18.32
C SER A 144 -9.06 0.84 -18.75
N VAL A 145 -8.33 1.42 -17.79
CA VAL A 145 -7.03 2.09 -18.03
C VAL A 145 -5.85 1.33 -17.42
N GLY A 146 -6.03 0.03 -17.15
CA GLY A 146 -4.97 -0.86 -16.66
C GLY A 146 -4.60 -0.67 -15.19
N ILE A 147 -5.42 -0.01 -14.38
CA ILE A 147 -5.19 0.17 -12.94
C ILE A 147 -5.95 -0.89 -12.14
N THR A 148 -5.32 -1.42 -11.09
CA THR A 148 -5.96 -2.37 -10.18
C THR A 148 -5.88 -1.91 -8.72
N THR A 149 -6.84 -2.37 -7.91
CA THR A 149 -6.81 -2.25 -6.44
C THR A 149 -6.42 -3.57 -5.76
N ARG A 150 -6.18 -4.62 -6.55
CA ARG A 150 -5.82 -5.96 -6.06
C ARG A 150 -4.61 -5.91 -5.17
N GLU A 151 -4.72 -6.50 -3.97
CA GLU A 151 -3.64 -6.58 -2.97
C GLU A 151 -3.02 -5.23 -2.54
N ALA A 152 -3.70 -4.12 -2.81
CA ALA A 152 -3.27 -2.83 -2.30
C ALA A 152 -3.31 -2.77 -0.76
N CYS A 153 -4.08 -3.67 -0.13
CA CYS A 153 -4.23 -3.81 1.31
C CYS A 153 -4.16 -5.28 1.74
N GLY A 154 -4.50 -5.62 3.00
CA GLY A 154 -4.53 -7.02 3.50
C GLY A 154 -3.17 -7.62 3.85
N ASN A 155 -3.18 -8.92 4.06
CA ASN A 155 -1.99 -9.73 4.36
C ASN A 155 -1.36 -10.29 3.07
N SER A 156 -0.96 -9.42 2.18
CA SER A 156 -0.47 -9.72 0.84
C SER A 156 0.79 -8.92 0.51
N VAL A 157 1.34 -9.11 -0.68
CA VAL A 157 2.39 -8.25 -1.25
C VAL A 157 1.78 -6.90 -1.62
N ARG A 158 2.24 -5.84 -0.96
CA ARG A 158 1.77 -4.48 -1.19
C ARG A 158 2.39 -3.90 -2.45
N ASN A 159 1.92 -2.73 -2.88
CA ASN A 159 2.53 -2.03 -3.99
C ASN A 159 4.05 -2.03 -3.88
N LEU A 160 4.75 -2.38 -4.95
CA LEU A 160 6.19 -2.25 -5.04
C LEU A 160 6.53 -0.78 -5.27
N THR A 161 7.43 -0.25 -4.46
CA THR A 161 7.96 1.10 -4.65
C THR A 161 9.31 1.05 -5.34
N ALA A 162 9.60 2.04 -6.17
CA ALA A 162 10.92 2.21 -6.75
C ALA A 162 11.32 3.70 -6.74
N CYS A 163 12.59 3.96 -6.98
CA CYS A 163 13.08 5.31 -7.18
C CYS A 163 12.27 6.02 -8.28
N PRO A 164 11.59 7.14 -8.01
CA PRO A 164 10.80 7.85 -9.02
C PRO A 164 11.65 8.48 -10.13
N LYS A 165 12.97 8.54 -9.94
CA LYS A 165 13.96 9.04 -10.91
C LYS A 165 14.70 7.91 -11.62
N ALA A 166 14.28 6.65 -11.48
CA ALA A 166 14.90 5.53 -12.17
C ALA A 166 14.84 5.71 -13.70
N GLY A 167 15.93 5.42 -14.40
CA GLY A 167 16.08 5.68 -15.84
C GLY A 167 16.62 7.09 -16.18
N VAL A 168 16.52 8.06 -15.26
CA VAL A 168 16.91 9.45 -15.51
C VAL A 168 17.87 10.06 -14.46
N CYS A 169 18.17 9.32 -13.40
CA CYS A 169 19.03 9.80 -12.31
C CYS A 169 20.51 9.66 -12.65
N SER A 170 21.29 10.72 -12.46
CA SER A 170 22.75 10.69 -12.71
C SER A 170 23.53 9.80 -11.75
N GLY A 171 22.97 9.50 -10.57
CA GLY A 171 23.63 8.65 -9.56
C GLY A 171 23.21 7.18 -9.59
N GLU A 172 22.38 6.74 -10.55
CA GLU A 172 21.94 5.35 -10.61
C GLU A 172 22.97 4.44 -11.29
N GLU A 173 23.06 3.21 -10.82
CA GLU A 173 23.84 2.17 -11.47
C GLU A 173 23.17 1.74 -12.80
N PHE A 174 21.88 1.44 -12.73
CA PHE A 174 21.01 1.17 -13.90
C PHE A 174 19.54 1.40 -13.54
N ASP A 175 18.68 1.46 -14.57
CA ASP A 175 17.23 1.61 -14.38
C ASP A 175 16.62 0.36 -13.75
N VAL A 176 16.03 0.53 -12.57
CA VAL A 176 15.37 -0.57 -11.82
C VAL A 176 13.90 -0.74 -12.17
N THR A 177 13.33 0.15 -12.99
CA THR A 177 11.90 0.13 -13.34
C THR A 177 11.46 -1.20 -13.97
N PRO A 178 12.17 -1.75 -14.97
CA PRO A 178 11.75 -3.02 -15.60
C PRO A 178 11.69 -4.18 -14.62
N TYR A 179 12.65 -4.24 -13.70
CA TYR A 179 12.72 -5.30 -12.68
C TYR A 179 11.61 -5.16 -11.62
N ALA A 180 11.29 -3.93 -11.25
CA ALA A 180 10.19 -3.66 -10.34
C ALA A 180 8.83 -4.00 -10.98
N SER A 181 8.66 -3.73 -12.28
CA SER A 181 7.48 -4.14 -13.05
C SER A 181 7.35 -5.66 -13.07
N ALA A 182 8.38 -6.35 -13.54
CA ALA A 182 8.37 -7.81 -13.65
C ALA A 182 8.05 -8.49 -12.30
N LEU A 183 8.64 -8.02 -11.20
CA LEU A 183 8.35 -8.57 -9.89
C LEU A 183 6.94 -8.23 -9.40
N THR A 184 6.40 -7.06 -9.78
CA THR A 184 5.00 -6.69 -9.46
C THR A 184 4.03 -7.66 -10.14
N ASP A 185 4.19 -7.85 -11.45
CA ASP A 185 3.32 -8.70 -12.27
C ASP A 185 3.42 -10.17 -11.86
N PHE A 186 4.62 -10.62 -11.53
CA PHE A 186 4.85 -11.99 -11.06
C PHE A 186 4.20 -12.29 -9.71
N LEU A 187 4.30 -11.37 -8.73
CA LEU A 187 3.79 -11.60 -7.37
C LEU A 187 2.32 -11.24 -7.19
N LEU A 188 1.72 -10.46 -8.11
CA LEU A 188 0.32 -10.06 -8.01
C LEU A 188 -0.61 -11.26 -8.14
N GLY A 189 -1.30 -11.61 -7.06
CA GLY A 189 -2.17 -12.78 -7.00
C GLY A 189 -1.45 -14.12 -7.02
N HIS A 190 -0.11 -14.15 -6.91
CA HIS A 190 0.63 -15.39 -6.90
C HIS A 190 0.20 -16.29 -5.71
N PRO A 191 -0.07 -17.59 -5.93
CA PRO A 191 -0.57 -18.49 -4.88
C PRO A 191 0.32 -18.51 -3.62
N ASP A 192 1.65 -18.51 -3.78
CA ASP A 192 2.60 -18.50 -2.67
C ASP A 192 2.59 -17.20 -1.84
N CYS A 193 1.87 -16.16 -2.30
CA CYS A 193 1.74 -14.87 -1.62
C CYS A 193 0.40 -14.71 -0.88
N GLN A 194 -0.45 -15.74 -0.82
CA GLN A 194 -1.82 -15.62 -0.28
C GLN A 194 -1.96 -16.03 1.18
N ASP A 195 -0.93 -16.65 1.79
CA ASP A 195 -1.01 -17.19 3.16
C ASP A 195 -0.01 -16.55 4.12
N PHE A 196 0.04 -15.22 4.13
CA PHE A 196 0.92 -14.47 5.03
C PHE A 196 0.23 -14.11 6.35
N GLY A 197 0.98 -14.18 7.45
CA GLY A 197 0.53 -13.63 8.74
C GLY A 197 0.40 -12.10 8.71
N ARG A 198 1.09 -11.41 7.79
CA ARG A 198 1.09 -9.94 7.66
C ARG A 198 1.57 -9.51 6.27
N LYS A 199 1.30 -8.22 5.94
CA LYS A 199 1.77 -7.56 4.70
C LYS A 199 3.26 -7.67 4.46
N VAL A 200 3.65 -7.85 3.20
CA VAL A 200 5.01 -7.76 2.68
C VAL A 200 5.17 -6.48 1.87
N LYS A 201 6.23 -5.74 2.10
CA LYS A 201 6.57 -4.50 1.40
C LYS A 201 7.90 -4.66 0.68
N ILE A 202 7.94 -4.32 -0.60
CA ILE A 202 9.11 -4.44 -1.46
C ILE A 202 9.49 -3.07 -1.99
N ALA A 203 10.78 -2.80 -2.15
CA ALA A 203 11.29 -1.57 -2.72
C ALA A 203 12.55 -1.78 -3.57
N PHE A 204 12.69 -0.98 -4.62
CA PHE A 204 13.84 -0.94 -5.50
C PHE A 204 14.54 0.41 -5.44
N SER A 205 15.86 0.41 -5.50
CA SER A 205 16.67 1.62 -5.63
C SER A 205 17.76 1.44 -6.68
N GLY A 206 17.92 2.43 -7.55
CA GLY A 206 18.96 2.44 -8.59
C GLY A 206 20.33 2.89 -8.09
N CYS A 207 20.43 3.49 -6.89
CA CYS A 207 21.67 4.07 -6.36
C CYS A 207 21.85 3.86 -4.87
N GLN A 208 23.10 3.92 -4.40
CA GLN A 208 23.44 3.75 -2.99
C GLN A 208 23.25 5.02 -2.15
N GLY A 209 23.63 6.18 -2.68
CA GLY A 209 23.76 7.41 -1.91
C GLY A 209 22.46 8.14 -1.62
N GLU A 210 21.60 8.27 -2.62
CA GLU A 210 20.31 8.94 -2.43
C GLU A 210 19.25 8.00 -1.81
N ALA A 211 18.18 8.59 -1.34
CA ALA A 211 17.17 7.90 -0.54
C ALA A 211 15.94 7.44 -1.30
N CYS A 212 15.91 7.54 -2.61
CA CYS A 212 14.67 7.43 -3.37
C CYS A 212 13.92 6.11 -3.16
N GLY A 213 14.60 4.97 -3.02
CA GLY A 213 13.98 3.66 -2.85
C GLY A 213 13.75 3.26 -1.39
N LEU A 214 14.54 3.80 -0.44
CA LEU A 214 14.45 3.48 1.00
C LEU A 214 14.49 1.96 1.28
N VAL A 215 15.33 1.21 0.57
CA VAL A 215 15.29 -0.27 0.56
C VAL A 215 15.49 -0.90 1.93
N LYS A 216 16.33 -0.31 2.80
CA LYS A 216 16.69 -0.88 4.11
C LYS A 216 15.55 -0.86 5.15
N MET A 217 14.42 -0.20 4.88
CA MET A 217 13.25 -0.22 5.76
C MET A 217 12.12 -1.14 5.28
N HIS A 218 12.36 -1.95 4.26
CA HIS A 218 11.36 -2.81 3.65
C HIS A 218 11.55 -4.29 4.01
N ASP A 219 10.51 -5.10 3.86
CA ASP A 219 10.58 -6.55 4.08
C ASP A 219 11.53 -7.19 3.07
N LEU A 220 11.53 -6.68 1.82
CA LEU A 220 12.46 -6.99 0.75
C LEU A 220 12.92 -5.69 0.11
N GLY A 221 14.22 -5.49 -0.04
CA GLY A 221 14.82 -4.32 -0.67
C GLY A 221 15.87 -4.71 -1.70
N ALA A 222 15.68 -4.30 -2.95
CA ALA A 222 16.62 -4.56 -4.04
C ALA A 222 17.37 -3.27 -4.42
N LEU A 223 18.67 -3.26 -4.22
CA LEU A 223 19.58 -2.16 -4.54
C LEU A 223 20.40 -2.54 -5.76
N ALA A 224 20.33 -1.73 -6.83
CA ALA A 224 21.12 -1.95 -8.04
C ALA A 224 22.62 -1.90 -7.73
N VAL A 225 23.34 -2.87 -8.23
CA VAL A 225 24.81 -2.97 -8.14
C VAL A 225 25.37 -3.52 -9.45
N LYS A 226 26.60 -3.10 -9.78
CA LYS A 226 27.35 -3.57 -10.94
C LYS A 226 28.59 -4.32 -10.51
N LYS A 227 28.98 -5.33 -11.27
CA LYS A 227 30.27 -6.00 -11.14
C LYS A 227 30.96 -6.09 -12.50
N ASN A 228 32.27 -6.01 -12.52
CA ASN A 228 33.05 -6.30 -13.70
C ASN A 228 33.51 -7.77 -13.65
N ARG A 229 33.10 -8.56 -14.63
CA ARG A 229 33.54 -9.95 -14.77
C ARG A 229 34.23 -10.11 -16.11
N ARG A 230 35.54 -10.31 -16.11
CA ARG A 230 36.36 -10.50 -17.31
C ARG A 230 36.24 -9.36 -18.35
N GLY A 231 36.12 -8.12 -17.88
CA GLY A 231 35.97 -6.94 -18.75
C GLY A 231 34.53 -6.64 -19.19
N GLN A 232 33.56 -7.48 -18.85
CA GLN A 232 32.14 -7.26 -19.11
C GLN A 232 31.46 -6.75 -17.83
N GLU A 233 30.73 -5.66 -17.95
CA GLU A 233 29.86 -5.15 -16.88
C GLU A 233 28.61 -6.03 -16.77
N ILE A 234 28.34 -6.53 -15.58
CA ILE A 234 27.15 -7.31 -15.27
C ILE A 234 26.32 -6.59 -14.20
N HIS A 235 25.02 -6.52 -14.41
CA HIS A 235 24.04 -5.94 -13.49
C HIS A 235 23.59 -7.00 -12.49
N GLY A 236 23.21 -6.57 -11.30
CA GLY A 236 22.66 -7.41 -10.26
C GLY A 236 22.10 -6.59 -9.11
N PHE A 237 21.64 -7.25 -8.06
CA PHE A 237 21.04 -6.58 -6.90
C PHE A 237 21.73 -6.98 -5.60
N ALA A 238 22.11 -5.99 -4.79
CA ALA A 238 22.30 -6.24 -3.37
C ALA A 238 20.91 -6.36 -2.74
N LEU A 239 20.56 -7.59 -2.32
CA LEU A 239 19.24 -7.91 -1.78
C LEU A 239 19.27 -7.81 -0.25
N TYR A 240 18.35 -7.04 0.31
CA TYR A 240 18.14 -6.86 1.74
C TYR A 240 16.80 -7.46 2.15
N VAL A 241 16.74 -8.09 3.34
CA VAL A 241 15.52 -8.71 3.85
C VAL A 241 15.27 -8.41 5.33
N GLY A 242 14.00 -8.47 5.75
CA GLY A 242 13.61 -8.37 7.14
C GLY A 242 13.61 -6.96 7.72
N GLY A 243 13.52 -5.92 6.89
CA GLY A 243 13.27 -4.56 7.34
C GLY A 243 11.80 -4.28 7.65
N GLY A 244 11.55 -3.21 8.39
CA GLY A 244 10.19 -2.77 8.66
C GLY A 244 10.09 -1.73 9.76
N LEU A 245 9.23 -0.74 9.53
CA LEU A 245 8.85 0.28 10.51
C LEU A 245 7.74 -0.21 11.45
N GLY A 246 7.15 0.68 12.21
CA GLY A 246 6.08 0.42 13.18
C GLY A 246 6.59 0.54 14.62
N THR A 247 5.89 -0.08 15.58
CA THR A 247 6.21 0.05 17.02
C THR A 247 7.65 -0.38 17.35
N VAL A 248 8.14 -1.43 16.70
CA VAL A 248 9.51 -1.93 16.85
C VAL A 248 10.16 -1.94 15.46
N PRO A 249 10.87 -0.88 15.07
CA PRO A 249 11.50 -0.81 13.75
C PRO A 249 12.73 -1.71 13.67
N TYR A 250 12.94 -2.34 12.50
CA TYR A 250 14.12 -3.15 12.17
C TYR A 250 14.68 -2.68 10.82
N GLN A 251 15.98 -2.51 10.74
CA GLN A 251 16.66 -2.40 9.45
C GLN A 251 16.78 -3.76 8.78
N ALA A 252 16.61 -3.78 7.46
CA ALA A 252 16.82 -4.97 6.66
C ALA A 252 18.29 -5.43 6.73
N LYS A 253 18.47 -6.75 6.70
CA LYS A 253 19.79 -7.39 6.70
C LYS A 253 20.18 -7.74 5.26
N LEU A 254 21.45 -7.65 4.94
CA LEU A 254 21.97 -8.07 3.65
C LEU A 254 21.78 -9.57 3.48
N PHE A 255 20.94 -9.95 2.52
CA PHE A 255 20.67 -11.35 2.14
C PHE A 255 21.70 -11.83 1.13
N ASP A 256 21.91 -11.07 0.07
CA ASP A 256 22.93 -11.34 -0.95
C ASP A 256 23.56 -10.02 -1.40
N ALA A 257 24.87 -10.00 -1.56
CA ALA A 257 25.59 -8.81 -2.01
C ALA A 257 25.52 -8.62 -3.54
N PHE A 258 25.17 -9.66 -4.29
CA PHE A 258 25.00 -9.62 -5.73
C PHE A 258 24.13 -10.76 -6.22
N LEU A 259 22.83 -10.58 -6.15
CA LEU A 259 21.86 -11.48 -6.75
C LEU A 259 21.76 -11.19 -8.25
N ALA A 260 21.94 -12.20 -9.09
CA ALA A 260 21.76 -12.07 -10.53
C ALA A 260 20.29 -11.78 -10.88
N PRO A 261 20.00 -11.04 -11.97
CA PRO A 261 18.62 -10.71 -12.36
C PRO A 261 17.74 -11.94 -12.55
N GLU A 262 18.28 -13.03 -13.08
CA GLU A 262 17.59 -14.31 -13.31
C GLU A 262 17.08 -14.94 -12.00
N GLU A 263 17.72 -14.64 -10.86
CA GLU A 263 17.35 -15.15 -9.56
C GLU A 263 16.42 -14.20 -8.78
N LEU A 264 16.12 -13.02 -9.32
CA LEU A 264 15.31 -12.01 -8.60
C LEU A 264 13.89 -12.53 -8.30
N LEU A 265 13.19 -13.05 -9.30
CA LEU A 265 11.82 -13.54 -9.16
C LEU A 265 11.77 -14.85 -8.38
N PRO A 266 12.55 -15.89 -8.67
CA PRO A 266 12.49 -17.15 -7.96
C PRO A 266 12.96 -17.04 -6.49
N ILE A 267 13.94 -16.20 -6.17
CA ILE A 267 14.33 -15.94 -4.77
C ILE A 267 13.22 -15.17 -4.03
N SER A 268 12.55 -14.22 -4.68
CA SER A 268 11.42 -13.51 -4.09
C SER A 268 10.25 -14.46 -3.80
N GLN A 269 9.96 -15.41 -4.68
CA GLN A 269 8.99 -16.49 -4.47
C GLN A 269 9.42 -17.42 -3.33
N SER A 270 10.68 -17.83 -3.27
CA SER A 270 11.21 -18.66 -2.18
C SER A 270 11.08 -17.96 -0.82
N ILE A 271 11.37 -16.66 -0.76
CA ILE A 271 11.17 -15.84 0.45
C ILE A 271 9.69 -15.83 0.86
N ALA A 272 8.77 -15.68 -0.11
CA ALA A 272 7.34 -15.71 0.14
C ALA A 272 6.90 -17.07 0.73
N ARG A 273 7.34 -18.18 0.17
CA ARG A 273 7.03 -19.54 0.65
C ARG A 273 7.60 -19.80 2.05
N VAL A 274 8.86 -19.46 2.30
CA VAL A 274 9.46 -19.58 3.64
C VAL A 274 8.70 -18.73 4.65
N PHE A 275 8.32 -17.51 4.29
CA PHE A 275 7.51 -16.64 5.16
C PHE A 275 6.10 -17.18 5.37
N GLY A 276 5.43 -17.69 4.35
CA GLY A 276 4.10 -18.30 4.44
C GLY A 276 4.09 -19.53 5.37
N ARG A 277 5.14 -20.36 5.34
CA ARG A 277 5.25 -21.59 6.16
C ARG A 277 5.71 -21.32 7.59
N LEU A 278 6.73 -20.49 7.79
CA LEU A 278 7.41 -20.31 9.08
C LEU A 278 7.05 -19.01 9.80
N GLY A 279 6.37 -18.09 9.12
CA GLY A 279 5.94 -16.82 9.68
C GLY A 279 4.89 -16.98 10.77
N GLU A 280 4.93 -16.09 11.76
CA GLU A 280 3.95 -16.04 12.84
C GLU A 280 2.59 -15.60 12.30
N LYS A 281 1.54 -16.38 12.57
CA LYS A 281 0.17 -16.11 12.11
C LYS A 281 -0.80 -15.79 13.25
N LYS A 282 -0.57 -16.31 14.45
CA LYS A 282 -1.46 -16.13 15.61
C LYS A 282 -1.21 -14.80 16.33
N ASN A 283 0.06 -14.48 16.60
CA ASN A 283 0.42 -13.22 17.26
C ASN A 283 0.70 -12.12 16.24
N ARG A 284 -0.31 -11.32 15.90
CA ARG A 284 -0.22 -10.23 14.93
C ARG A 284 0.87 -9.21 15.20
N ALA A 285 1.24 -8.97 16.46
CA ALA A 285 2.29 -8.02 16.81
C ALA A 285 3.67 -8.49 16.31
N GLN A 286 3.85 -9.81 16.10
CA GLN A 286 5.08 -10.44 15.66
C GLN A 286 4.97 -11.10 14.26
N ALA A 287 3.89 -10.87 13.53
CA ALA A 287 3.58 -11.55 12.27
C ALA A 287 4.29 -10.99 11.02
N ARG A 288 5.15 -9.97 11.14
CA ARG A 288 5.94 -9.43 10.00
C ARG A 288 7.19 -10.25 9.73
N LEU A 289 7.62 -10.31 8.46
CA LEU A 289 8.85 -10.97 8.01
C LEU A 289 10.08 -10.62 8.88
N LYS A 290 10.22 -9.37 9.28
CA LYS A 290 11.32 -8.89 10.14
C LYS A 290 11.48 -9.69 11.45
N PHE A 291 10.38 -10.14 12.02
CA PHE A 291 10.43 -10.94 13.26
C PHE A 291 10.88 -12.38 12.98
N LEU A 292 10.48 -12.96 11.83
CA LEU A 292 10.99 -14.27 11.41
C LEU A 292 12.51 -14.20 11.17
N VAL A 293 12.98 -13.20 10.42
CA VAL A 293 14.42 -12.99 10.16
C VAL A 293 15.19 -12.73 11.47
N ALA A 294 14.62 -11.97 12.40
CA ALA A 294 15.24 -11.73 13.70
C ALA A 294 15.31 -13.01 14.56
N LYS A 295 14.29 -13.87 14.50
CA LYS A 295 14.22 -15.14 15.25
C LYS A 295 15.21 -16.16 14.73
N LEU A 296 15.33 -16.32 13.42
CA LEU A 296 16.21 -17.30 12.77
C LEU A 296 17.67 -16.82 12.67
N GLY A 297 17.88 -15.52 12.58
CA GLY A 297 19.12 -14.93 12.08
C GLY A 297 19.20 -14.97 10.56
N ILE A 298 20.05 -14.08 9.99
CA ILE A 298 20.10 -13.93 8.51
C ILE A 298 20.69 -15.16 7.82
N GLU A 299 21.67 -15.82 8.41
CA GLU A 299 22.33 -16.98 7.81
C GLU A 299 21.39 -18.18 7.69
N GLU A 300 20.64 -18.49 8.75
CA GLU A 300 19.67 -19.57 8.73
C GLU A 300 18.50 -19.25 7.80
N PHE A 301 18.02 -17.99 7.80
CA PHE A 301 16.98 -17.57 6.87
C PHE A 301 17.45 -17.72 5.42
N ARG A 302 18.69 -17.31 5.11
CA ARG A 302 19.30 -17.46 3.77
C ARG A 302 19.36 -18.93 3.36
N ARG A 303 19.84 -19.82 4.26
CA ARG A 303 19.92 -21.25 4.01
C ARG A 303 18.56 -21.82 3.61
N LEU A 304 17.51 -21.53 4.40
CA LEU A 304 16.15 -22.00 4.14
C LEU A 304 15.58 -21.48 2.80
N VAL A 305 15.85 -20.22 2.46
CA VAL A 305 15.40 -19.65 1.18
C VAL A 305 16.09 -20.34 0.00
N TRP A 306 17.39 -20.61 0.08
CA TRP A 306 18.10 -21.31 -1.01
C TRP A 306 17.69 -22.78 -1.11
N GLU A 307 17.37 -23.45 -0.01
CA GLU A 307 16.80 -24.80 -0.02
C GLU A 307 15.42 -24.81 -0.69
N GLU A 308 14.57 -23.84 -0.35
CA GLU A 308 13.27 -23.68 -1.01
C GLU A 308 13.42 -23.40 -2.51
N ARG A 309 14.41 -22.56 -2.91
CA ARG A 309 14.69 -22.26 -4.33
C ARG A 309 15.01 -23.53 -5.14
N GLN A 310 15.67 -24.50 -4.53
CA GLN A 310 16.06 -25.75 -5.20
C GLN A 310 14.89 -26.69 -5.49
N VAL A 311 13.79 -26.56 -4.76
CA VAL A 311 12.60 -27.41 -4.89
C VAL A 311 11.45 -26.75 -5.66
N LEU A 312 11.61 -25.48 -6.01
CA LEU A 312 10.62 -24.79 -6.86
C LEU A 312 10.60 -25.40 -8.25
N THR A 313 9.41 -25.61 -8.77
CA THR A 313 9.20 -25.97 -10.18
C THR A 313 9.60 -24.81 -11.08
N ASP A 314 10.32 -25.08 -12.15
CA ASP A 314 10.74 -24.06 -13.09
C ASP A 314 9.53 -23.31 -13.69
N ASP A 315 9.58 -21.99 -13.67
CA ASP A 315 8.58 -21.10 -14.22
C ASP A 315 9.22 -20.19 -15.29
N PRO A 316 8.76 -20.24 -16.55
CA PRO A 316 9.31 -19.42 -17.62
C PRO A 316 9.28 -17.90 -17.32
N ARG A 317 8.34 -17.46 -16.49
CA ARG A 317 8.22 -16.05 -16.08
C ARG A 317 9.41 -15.54 -15.28
N TRP A 318 10.21 -16.43 -14.68
CA TRP A 318 11.39 -16.01 -13.91
C TRP A 318 12.43 -15.26 -14.74
N THR A 319 12.51 -15.53 -16.04
CA THR A 319 13.55 -14.97 -16.94
C THR A 319 13.00 -14.32 -18.19
N SER A 320 11.75 -14.59 -18.59
CA SER A 320 11.18 -14.05 -19.85
C SER A 320 11.20 -12.52 -19.91
N TYR A 321 11.04 -11.84 -18.78
CA TYR A 321 11.09 -10.38 -18.69
C TYR A 321 12.45 -9.79 -19.08
N LEU A 322 13.54 -10.57 -18.99
CA LEU A 322 14.88 -10.09 -19.34
C LEU A 322 15.00 -9.75 -20.83
N ASP A 323 14.26 -10.45 -21.67
CA ASP A 323 14.20 -10.18 -23.11
C ASP A 323 13.41 -8.89 -23.41
N GLU A 324 12.55 -8.47 -22.50
CA GLU A 324 11.70 -7.29 -22.63
C GLU A 324 12.34 -6.02 -22.06
N LEU A 325 13.47 -6.11 -21.35
CA LEU A 325 14.13 -4.94 -20.73
C LEU A 325 14.31 -3.74 -21.68
N PRO A 326 14.66 -3.93 -22.97
CA PRO A 326 14.83 -2.81 -23.90
C PRO A 326 13.51 -2.06 -24.20
N ALA A 327 12.36 -2.72 -24.06
CA ALA A 327 11.05 -2.12 -24.34
C ALA A 327 10.64 -1.08 -23.26
N TYR A 328 11.24 -1.14 -22.07
CA TYR A 328 10.98 -0.20 -20.98
C TYR A 328 11.71 1.15 -21.13
N ALA A 329 12.57 1.29 -22.15
CA ALA A 329 13.27 2.55 -22.38
C ALA A 329 12.26 3.66 -22.73
N GLU A 330 12.14 4.63 -21.82
CA GLU A 330 11.26 5.79 -22.02
C GLU A 330 11.76 6.67 -23.16
N LYS A 331 10.84 7.23 -23.91
CA LYS A 331 11.13 8.17 -25.00
C LYS A 331 10.64 9.56 -24.59
N PRO A 332 11.50 10.59 -24.67
CA PRO A 332 11.07 11.95 -24.38
C PRO A 332 10.04 12.43 -25.43
N LEU A 333 9.04 13.21 -24.99
CA LEU A 333 8.06 13.81 -25.88
C LEU A 333 8.70 14.88 -26.76
N LYS A 334 9.61 15.67 -26.18
CA LYS A 334 10.26 16.82 -26.83
C LYS A 334 11.76 16.59 -26.97
N SER A 335 12.37 17.30 -27.93
CA SER A 335 13.82 17.29 -28.09
C SER A 335 14.54 17.98 -26.92
N PRO A 336 15.79 17.58 -26.59
CA PRO A 336 16.56 18.24 -25.56
C PRO A 336 16.88 19.70 -25.96
N SER A 337 16.79 20.60 -25.00
CA SER A 337 17.23 21.99 -25.20
C SER A 337 17.66 22.61 -23.88
N THR A 338 18.52 23.61 -23.95
CA THR A 338 19.04 24.29 -22.77
C THR A 338 18.19 25.52 -22.42
N LEU A 339 18.09 25.81 -21.13
CA LEU A 339 17.42 27.01 -20.65
C LEU A 339 18.14 28.27 -21.14
N SER A 340 17.42 29.15 -21.84
CA SER A 340 17.94 30.46 -22.28
C SER A 340 17.75 31.51 -21.19
N GLU A 341 18.77 32.29 -20.92
CA GLU A 341 18.75 33.43 -19.98
C GLU A 341 18.52 34.78 -20.69
N GLU A 342 18.20 34.76 -21.99
CA GLU A 342 17.99 35.99 -22.78
C GLU A 342 16.73 36.74 -22.36
N LYS A 343 15.76 36.10 -21.74
CA LYS A 343 14.50 36.71 -21.25
C LYS A 343 14.45 36.68 -19.73
N PRO A 344 13.85 37.68 -19.09
CA PRO A 344 13.63 37.63 -17.65
C PRO A 344 12.72 36.46 -17.30
N PHE A 345 13.07 35.76 -16.25
CA PHE A 345 12.26 34.66 -15.73
C PHE A 345 11.00 35.16 -15.01
N PRO A 346 9.92 34.37 -14.98
CA PRO A 346 8.74 34.67 -14.18
C PRO A 346 9.07 34.89 -12.69
N GLU A 347 8.28 35.71 -12.02
CA GLU A 347 8.40 35.91 -10.58
C GLU A 347 8.24 34.58 -9.83
N GLY A 348 9.09 34.29 -8.85
CA GLY A 348 9.10 33.05 -8.09
C GLY A 348 9.80 31.87 -8.79
N PHE A 349 10.03 31.93 -10.09
CA PHE A 349 10.65 30.83 -10.85
C PHE A 349 12.03 30.42 -10.32
N ALA A 350 12.87 31.35 -9.92
CA ALA A 350 14.22 31.06 -9.42
C ALA A 350 14.17 30.21 -8.14
N GLU A 351 13.26 30.52 -7.23
CA GLU A 351 13.08 29.75 -5.99
C GLU A 351 12.50 28.35 -6.28
N TRP A 352 11.48 28.28 -7.12
CA TRP A 352 10.93 27.01 -7.56
C TRP A 352 11.97 26.14 -8.27
N ARG A 353 12.73 26.71 -9.20
CA ARG A 353 13.83 25.98 -9.88
C ARG A 353 14.85 25.45 -8.90
N ARG A 354 15.23 26.23 -7.89
CA ARG A 354 16.23 25.85 -6.90
C ARG A 354 15.82 24.62 -6.07
N SER A 355 14.55 24.54 -5.67
CA SER A 355 14.04 23.47 -4.80
C SER A 355 13.40 22.31 -5.54
N ASN A 356 12.70 22.59 -6.66
CA ASN A 356 11.85 21.61 -7.32
C ASN A 356 12.48 20.98 -8.57
N VAL A 357 13.56 21.58 -9.12
CA VAL A 357 14.16 21.11 -10.37
C VAL A 357 15.54 20.51 -10.12
N LYS A 358 15.79 19.35 -10.72
CA LYS A 358 17.11 18.70 -10.74
C LYS A 358 17.50 18.36 -12.17
N ALA A 359 18.79 18.42 -12.46
CA ALA A 359 19.32 17.96 -13.74
C ALA A 359 19.09 16.45 -13.89
N GLN A 360 18.78 16.01 -15.10
CA GLN A 360 18.66 14.64 -15.49
C GLN A 360 20.02 14.13 -16.02
N LYS A 361 20.26 12.81 -16.03
CA LYS A 361 21.52 12.26 -16.61
C LYS A 361 21.63 12.51 -18.12
N GLN A 362 20.51 12.64 -18.81
CA GLN A 362 20.46 12.98 -20.23
C GLN A 362 20.53 14.52 -20.37
N PRO A 363 21.55 15.06 -21.07
CA PRO A 363 21.73 16.51 -21.21
C PRO A 363 20.55 17.19 -21.91
N GLY A 364 20.21 18.41 -21.48
CA GLY A 364 19.11 19.21 -22.02
C GLY A 364 17.72 18.84 -21.47
N TYR A 365 17.68 17.94 -20.50
CA TYR A 365 16.45 17.57 -19.78
C TYR A 365 16.62 17.75 -18.27
N ALA A 366 15.49 18.05 -17.63
CA ALA A 366 15.37 18.21 -16.21
C ALA A 366 14.27 17.32 -15.61
N ILE A 367 14.39 17.05 -14.32
CA ILE A 367 13.36 16.45 -13.48
C ILE A 367 12.71 17.58 -12.69
N ALA A 368 11.40 17.77 -12.82
CA ALA A 368 10.62 18.74 -12.05
C ALA A 368 9.73 18.04 -11.03
N THR A 369 9.84 18.42 -9.77
CA THR A 369 8.95 17.93 -8.69
C THR A 369 7.78 18.88 -8.51
N VAL A 370 6.56 18.37 -8.63
CA VAL A 370 5.32 19.08 -8.31
C VAL A 370 4.99 18.76 -6.85
N ALA A 371 5.21 19.73 -5.98
CA ALA A 371 4.94 19.59 -4.55
C ALA A 371 3.44 19.59 -4.27
N LEU A 372 2.97 18.62 -3.49
CA LEU A 372 1.57 18.51 -3.09
C LEU A 372 1.43 18.76 -1.59
N PRO A 373 0.71 19.79 -1.18
CA PRO A 373 0.38 19.99 0.22
C PRO A 373 -0.29 18.76 0.84
N LEU A 374 0.38 18.12 1.81
CA LEU A 374 -0.11 16.91 2.50
C LEU A 374 -0.43 15.73 1.57
N GLY A 375 0.09 15.74 0.35
CA GLY A 375 -0.16 14.71 -0.66
C GLY A 375 -1.55 14.76 -1.32
N ASP A 376 -2.29 15.85 -1.17
CA ASP A 376 -3.64 15.98 -1.72
C ASP A 376 -3.66 16.74 -3.04
N LEU A 377 -4.57 16.31 -3.91
CA LEU A 377 -4.84 16.90 -5.20
C LEU A 377 -6.36 16.87 -5.46
N SER A 378 -6.98 17.98 -5.80
CA SER A 378 -8.38 17.98 -6.21
C SER A 378 -8.55 17.32 -7.58
N SER A 379 -9.74 16.84 -7.87
CA SER A 379 -10.04 16.25 -9.18
C SER A 379 -9.84 17.26 -10.32
N GLU A 380 -10.18 18.53 -10.10
CA GLU A 380 -9.93 19.61 -11.07
C GLU A 380 -8.43 19.79 -11.31
N GLN A 381 -7.62 19.87 -10.24
CA GLN A 381 -6.16 19.97 -10.35
C GLN A 381 -5.59 18.73 -11.04
N THR A 382 -6.13 17.54 -10.78
CA THR A 382 -5.66 16.30 -11.39
C THR A 382 -5.84 16.30 -12.91
N ARG A 383 -7.02 16.70 -13.43
CA ARG A 383 -7.26 16.84 -14.88
C ARG A 383 -6.31 17.84 -15.50
N LYS A 384 -6.21 19.03 -14.91
CA LYS A 384 -5.32 20.07 -15.42
C LYS A 384 -3.85 19.64 -15.38
N LEU A 385 -3.43 18.88 -14.36
CA LEU A 385 -2.09 18.32 -14.29
C LEU A 385 -1.86 17.27 -15.38
N ALA A 386 -2.88 16.46 -15.72
CA ALA A 386 -2.80 15.53 -16.84
C ALA A 386 -2.61 16.29 -18.17
N ASP A 387 -3.32 17.40 -18.38
CA ASP A 387 -3.15 18.25 -19.57
C ASP A 387 -1.74 18.87 -19.63
N VAL A 388 -1.23 19.38 -18.50
CA VAL A 388 0.15 19.88 -18.39
C VAL A 388 1.16 18.78 -18.73
N ALA A 389 0.96 17.57 -18.22
CA ALA A 389 1.84 16.43 -18.53
C ALA A 389 1.84 16.08 -20.03
N ARG A 390 0.67 16.03 -20.66
CA ARG A 390 0.55 15.80 -22.11
C ARG A 390 1.32 16.83 -22.94
N LEU A 391 1.36 18.08 -22.47
CA LEU A 391 2.05 19.17 -23.17
C LEU A 391 3.58 19.07 -23.05
N TYR A 392 4.12 18.65 -21.90
CA TYR A 392 5.55 18.75 -21.62
C TYR A 392 6.29 17.40 -21.61
N ILE A 393 5.69 16.31 -21.14
CA ILE A 393 6.40 15.05 -20.86
C ILE A 393 5.69 13.79 -21.35
N GLY A 394 4.42 13.85 -21.78
CA GLY A 394 3.63 12.68 -22.09
C GLY A 394 3.43 11.78 -20.85
N ASP A 395 3.79 10.51 -20.94
CA ASP A 395 3.49 9.49 -19.92
C ASP A 395 4.54 9.37 -18.80
N SER A 396 5.53 10.24 -18.77
CA SER A 396 6.68 10.13 -17.85
C SER A 396 6.41 10.74 -16.46
N ILE A 397 5.25 10.44 -15.86
CA ILE A 397 4.87 10.88 -14.51
C ILE A 397 5.20 9.78 -13.49
N ARG A 398 5.70 10.21 -12.31
CA ARG A 398 5.87 9.31 -11.15
C ARG A 398 5.35 9.98 -9.88
N THR A 399 4.67 9.21 -9.03
CA THR A 399 4.46 9.60 -7.63
C THR A 399 5.70 9.30 -6.79
N THR A 400 5.90 10.03 -5.69
CA THR A 400 7.05 9.85 -4.80
C THR A 400 6.64 9.33 -3.41
N VAL A 401 7.60 8.83 -2.65
CA VAL A 401 7.41 8.44 -1.25
C VAL A 401 7.26 9.64 -0.31
N GLU A 402 7.58 10.85 -0.78
CA GLU A 402 7.33 12.14 -0.14
C GLU A 402 5.91 12.67 -0.42
N GLN A 403 5.07 11.92 -1.15
CA GLN A 403 3.70 12.27 -1.50
C GLN A 403 3.57 13.39 -2.55
N ASN A 404 4.55 13.50 -3.45
CA ASN A 404 4.62 14.46 -4.53
C ASN A 404 4.52 13.78 -5.90
N PHE A 405 4.43 14.55 -6.99
CA PHE A 405 4.69 14.07 -8.34
C PHE A 405 6.07 14.47 -8.84
N VAL A 406 6.60 13.67 -9.75
CA VAL A 406 7.82 13.95 -10.50
C VAL A 406 7.50 13.88 -11.99
N PHE A 407 7.77 14.99 -12.68
CA PHE A 407 7.79 15.07 -14.13
C PHE A 407 9.22 14.82 -14.60
N ARG A 408 9.39 13.84 -15.46
CA ARG A 408 10.69 13.45 -16.01
C ARG A 408 10.73 13.81 -17.48
N TRP A 409 11.90 13.96 -18.06
CA TRP A 409 12.09 14.34 -19.46
C TRP A 409 11.54 15.73 -19.79
N VAL A 410 11.51 16.65 -18.85
CA VAL A 410 11.18 18.04 -19.12
C VAL A 410 12.34 18.68 -19.88
N SER A 411 12.09 19.20 -21.10
CA SER A 411 13.09 19.97 -21.83
C SER A 411 13.44 21.25 -21.03
N GLU A 412 14.73 21.52 -20.80
CA GLU A 412 15.13 22.62 -19.91
C GLU A 412 14.61 23.97 -20.37
N ALA A 413 14.49 24.20 -21.69
CA ALA A 413 13.92 25.43 -22.22
C ALA A 413 12.45 25.63 -21.87
N ASP A 414 11.70 24.55 -21.59
CA ASP A 414 10.28 24.62 -21.24
C ASP A 414 10.03 24.88 -19.74
N LEU A 415 11.06 24.86 -18.90
CA LEU A 415 10.89 25.03 -17.45
C LEU A 415 10.15 26.31 -17.03
N PRO A 416 10.39 27.51 -17.64
CA PRO A 416 9.62 28.71 -17.30
C PRO A 416 8.13 28.60 -17.65
N ASP A 417 7.79 28.00 -18.78
CA ASP A 417 6.41 27.83 -19.23
C ASP A 417 5.70 26.76 -18.38
N LEU A 418 6.37 25.65 -18.08
CA LEU A 418 5.88 24.65 -17.15
C LEU A 418 5.55 25.25 -15.78
N TYR A 419 6.45 26.09 -15.24
CA TYR A 419 6.22 26.78 -13.97
C TYR A 419 4.96 27.65 -14.01
N LEU A 420 4.75 28.42 -15.08
CA LEU A 420 3.57 29.27 -15.27
C LEU A 420 2.27 28.43 -15.39
N ASP A 421 2.34 27.31 -16.08
CA ASP A 421 1.17 26.42 -16.21
C ASP A 421 0.83 25.71 -14.90
N LEU A 422 1.84 25.29 -14.14
CA LEU A 422 1.66 24.78 -12.77
C LEU A 422 1.11 25.86 -11.83
N GLN A 423 1.55 27.11 -11.98
CA GLN A 423 1.05 28.23 -11.18
C GLN A 423 -0.45 28.51 -11.42
N LYS A 424 -0.91 28.43 -12.66
CA LYS A 424 -2.33 28.60 -13.03
C LYS A 424 -3.25 27.59 -12.34
N ILE A 425 -2.73 26.42 -12.01
CA ILE A 425 -3.49 25.34 -11.34
C ILE A 425 -3.18 25.22 -9.85
N GLY A 426 -2.37 26.15 -9.30
CA GLY A 426 -2.01 26.18 -7.88
C GLY A 426 -1.06 25.05 -7.44
N LEU A 427 -0.19 24.60 -8.35
CA LEU A 427 0.77 23.50 -8.11
C LEU A 427 2.25 23.91 -8.34
N ALA A 428 2.53 25.20 -8.31
CA ALA A 428 3.88 25.74 -8.48
C ALA A 428 4.58 26.08 -7.14
N ASP A 429 4.13 25.51 -6.03
CA ASP A 429 4.76 25.74 -4.72
C ASP A 429 6.22 25.32 -4.75
N SER A 430 7.10 26.20 -4.27
CA SER A 430 8.52 25.92 -4.06
C SER A 430 8.72 25.13 -2.77
N GLY A 431 9.92 24.52 -2.62
CA GLY A 431 10.33 23.84 -1.40
C GLY A 431 10.14 22.33 -1.40
N ALA A 432 9.86 21.72 -2.55
CA ALA A 432 9.90 20.26 -2.69
C ALA A 432 11.23 19.69 -2.18
N ASN A 433 11.14 18.59 -1.44
CA ASN A 433 12.31 17.96 -0.84
C ASN A 433 13.10 18.86 0.14
N THR A 434 12.46 19.78 0.84
CA THR A 434 13.02 20.59 1.92
C THR A 434 12.26 20.37 3.23
N ILE A 435 12.63 21.07 4.31
CA ILE A 435 11.98 20.98 5.62
C ILE A 435 10.50 21.39 5.58
N ILE A 436 10.08 22.21 4.61
CA ILE A 436 8.68 22.63 4.44
C ILE A 436 7.83 21.58 3.71
N ASP A 437 8.47 20.61 3.05
CA ASP A 437 7.78 19.47 2.41
C ASP A 437 7.49 18.37 3.44
N VAL A 438 6.55 18.66 4.35
CA VAL A 438 6.23 17.78 5.47
C VAL A 438 5.37 16.62 5.02
N THR A 439 5.92 15.41 5.08
CA THR A 439 5.18 14.16 4.80
C THR A 439 4.28 13.78 5.95
N SER A 440 3.01 13.44 5.69
CA SER A 440 2.08 13.00 6.73
C SER A 440 1.19 11.83 6.29
N CYS A 441 0.77 11.00 7.23
CA CYS A 441 -0.31 10.03 6.98
C CYS A 441 -1.68 10.69 7.26
N PRO A 442 -2.81 10.09 6.83
CA PRO A 442 -4.16 10.64 7.09
C PRO A 442 -4.49 10.88 8.57
N GLY A 443 -3.84 10.14 9.50
CA GLY A 443 -4.05 10.33 10.94
C GLY A 443 -5.51 10.25 11.36
N THR A 444 -5.92 11.11 12.27
CA THR A 444 -7.29 11.13 12.83
C THR A 444 -8.34 11.65 11.85
N ASP A 445 -7.97 12.18 10.69
CA ASP A 445 -8.93 12.67 9.71
C ASP A 445 -9.81 11.53 9.18
N THR A 446 -9.20 10.39 8.85
CA THR A 446 -9.93 9.25 8.27
C THR A 446 -9.52 7.89 8.83
N CYS A 447 -8.33 7.74 9.43
CA CYS A 447 -7.81 6.45 9.86
C CYS A 447 -8.38 6.03 11.23
N LYS A 448 -8.99 4.84 11.32
CA LYS A 448 -9.46 4.24 12.58
C LYS A 448 -8.40 4.18 13.68
N LEU A 449 -7.13 3.99 13.32
CA LEU A 449 -6.02 3.79 14.25
C LEU A 449 -5.33 5.08 14.68
N GLY A 450 -5.67 6.21 14.07
CA GLY A 450 -5.10 7.51 14.41
C GLY A 450 -5.24 7.82 15.90
N ILE A 451 -4.18 8.35 16.50
CA ILE A 451 -4.17 8.82 17.89
C ILE A 451 -4.23 10.36 17.91
N SER A 452 -3.35 11.01 17.16
CA SER A 452 -3.31 12.46 17.04
C SER A 452 -3.35 12.91 15.57
N ALA A 453 -3.75 14.16 15.34
CA ALA A 453 -3.95 14.72 13.99
C ALA A 453 -2.61 15.00 13.29
N SER A 454 -2.10 14.01 12.56
CA SER A 454 -0.85 14.16 11.81
C SER A 454 -0.94 15.19 10.69
N ARG A 455 -2.07 15.26 9.98
CA ARG A 455 -2.28 16.23 8.90
C ARG A 455 -2.39 17.65 9.44
N GLY A 456 -3.18 17.86 10.49
CA GLY A 456 -3.29 19.18 11.10
C GLY A 456 -1.94 19.69 11.63
N LEU A 457 -1.14 18.84 12.28
CA LEU A 457 0.23 19.21 12.68
C LEU A 457 1.13 19.49 11.48
N ALA A 458 1.08 18.67 10.44
CA ALA A 458 1.91 18.86 9.26
C ALA A 458 1.58 20.17 8.53
N GLU A 459 0.31 20.54 8.42
CA GLU A 459 -0.11 21.81 7.83
C GLU A 459 0.37 23.02 8.65
N GLU A 460 0.24 22.96 9.98
CA GLU A 460 0.77 23.99 10.87
C GLU A 460 2.28 24.17 10.71
N LEU A 461 3.04 23.05 10.65
CA LEU A 461 4.49 23.09 10.44
C LEU A 461 4.85 23.66 9.07
N ARG A 462 4.17 23.22 8.00
CA ARG A 462 4.39 23.76 6.64
C ARG A 462 4.21 25.29 6.63
N THR A 463 3.09 25.78 7.14
CA THR A 463 2.76 27.21 7.15
C THR A 463 3.82 28.02 7.90
N ARG A 464 4.20 27.59 9.10
CA ARG A 464 5.24 28.29 9.90
C ARG A 464 6.62 28.25 9.26
N LEU A 465 7.03 27.10 8.73
CA LEU A 465 8.35 26.93 8.13
C LEU A 465 8.44 27.66 6.79
N ALA A 466 7.39 27.68 5.98
CA ALA A 466 7.35 28.45 4.74
C ALA A 466 7.53 29.95 4.99
N ALA A 467 6.86 30.49 6.02
CA ALA A 467 7.01 31.90 6.40
C ALA A 467 8.45 32.29 6.80
N LYS A 468 9.26 31.36 7.27
CA LYS A 468 10.66 31.56 7.69
C LYS A 468 11.69 31.10 6.64
N SER A 469 11.26 30.57 5.50
CA SER A 469 12.13 29.83 4.56
C SER A 469 13.31 30.66 4.01
N TYR A 470 13.11 31.97 3.85
CA TYR A 470 14.16 32.87 3.34
C TYR A 470 15.30 33.10 4.32
N GLU A 471 15.06 32.98 5.62
CA GLU A 471 16.03 33.20 6.70
C GLU A 471 16.72 31.90 7.16
N MET A 472 16.28 30.74 6.67
CA MET A 472 16.79 29.44 7.11
C MET A 472 18.21 29.18 6.66
N ASP A 473 19.02 28.68 7.59
CA ASP A 473 20.31 28.05 7.28
C ASP A 473 20.10 26.89 6.29
N GLU A 474 20.99 26.75 5.31
CA GLU A 474 20.88 25.74 4.26
C GLU A 474 20.83 24.31 4.81
N ALA A 475 21.56 24.01 5.87
CA ALA A 475 21.54 22.68 6.49
C ALA A 475 20.21 22.38 7.19
N VAL A 476 19.51 23.40 7.70
CA VAL A 476 18.15 23.26 8.23
C VAL A 476 17.14 23.09 7.10
N ARG A 477 17.29 23.87 6.02
CA ARG A 477 16.41 23.78 4.85
C ARG A 477 16.38 22.38 4.25
N ASN A 478 17.49 21.67 4.28
CA ASN A 478 17.63 20.31 3.71
C ASN A 478 17.13 19.18 4.62
N LEU A 479 16.66 19.48 5.85
CA LEU A 479 16.08 18.48 6.74
C LEU A 479 14.72 17.98 6.26
N ARG A 480 14.33 16.80 6.73
CA ARG A 480 13.05 16.16 6.45
C ARG A 480 12.21 16.03 7.72
N ILE A 481 10.98 16.49 7.66
CA ILE A 481 9.99 16.28 8.72
C ILE A 481 8.95 15.25 8.24
N LYS A 482 8.70 14.23 9.06
CA LYS A 482 7.69 13.21 8.76
C LYS A 482 6.79 12.97 9.97
N VAL A 483 5.46 13.03 9.75
CA VAL A 483 4.45 12.96 10.81
C VAL A 483 3.55 11.75 10.62
N SER A 484 3.37 10.95 11.66
CA SER A 484 2.40 9.84 11.69
C SER A 484 1.37 10.07 12.78
N GLY A 485 0.09 9.77 12.53
CA GLY A 485 -0.98 9.89 13.53
C GLY A 485 -0.92 8.84 14.64
N CYS A 486 -0.05 7.81 14.53
CA CYS A 486 0.19 6.76 15.52
C CYS A 486 1.53 6.06 15.30
N PHE A 487 1.86 5.12 16.18
CA PHE A 487 3.10 4.33 16.16
C PHE A 487 3.27 3.39 14.93
N ASN A 488 2.26 3.24 14.06
CA ASN A 488 2.37 2.38 12.87
C ASN A 488 3.33 2.90 11.80
N SER A 489 3.79 4.14 11.91
CA SER A 489 4.79 4.76 11.03
C SER A 489 4.40 4.79 9.55
N CYS A 490 3.13 5.06 9.26
CA CYS A 490 2.67 5.21 7.87
C CYS A 490 3.29 6.45 7.19
N GLY A 491 3.53 7.54 7.95
CA GLY A 491 4.29 8.71 7.51
C GLY A 491 5.81 8.53 7.57
N GLN A 492 6.33 7.34 7.93
CA GLN A 492 7.77 7.02 7.91
C GLN A 492 8.64 7.81 8.91
N HIS A 493 8.10 8.22 10.05
CA HIS A 493 8.77 9.08 11.03
C HIS A 493 10.10 8.56 11.57
N HIS A 494 10.37 7.25 11.51
CA HIS A 494 11.65 6.68 11.99
C HIS A 494 12.86 7.03 11.12
N VAL A 495 12.65 7.29 9.83
CA VAL A 495 13.74 7.59 8.88
C VAL A 495 13.90 9.08 8.60
N ALA A 496 13.08 9.92 9.20
CA ALA A 496 13.17 11.37 9.08
C ALA A 496 14.27 11.95 9.98
N ASP A 497 14.84 13.08 9.57
CA ASP A 497 15.69 13.88 10.45
C ASP A 497 14.93 14.26 11.72
N ILE A 498 13.69 14.75 11.55
CA ILE A 498 12.76 15.09 12.62
C ILE A 498 11.47 14.33 12.39
N GLY A 499 11.19 13.35 13.21
CA GLY A 499 10.00 12.49 13.12
C GLY A 499 9.04 12.70 14.27
N PHE A 500 7.73 12.60 13.97
CA PHE A 500 6.68 12.66 14.99
C PHE A 500 5.67 11.53 14.82
N PHE A 501 5.23 10.95 15.95
CA PHE A 501 4.06 10.08 15.89
C PHE A 501 3.08 10.34 17.05
N GLY A 502 1.78 10.26 16.72
CA GLY A 502 0.68 10.53 17.64
C GLY A 502 0.70 9.66 18.87
N ASN A 503 0.49 10.30 19.99
CA ASN A 503 0.38 9.74 21.33
C ASN A 503 -0.69 10.51 22.11
N SER A 504 -1.11 10.00 23.26
CA SER A 504 -2.02 10.71 24.17
C SER A 504 -1.55 10.56 25.61
N ARG A 505 -1.81 11.58 26.43
CA ARG A 505 -1.59 11.55 27.87
C ARG A 505 -2.78 12.14 28.59
N THR A 506 -2.94 11.77 29.84
CA THR A 506 -3.92 12.40 30.73
C THR A 506 -3.21 13.48 31.55
N LEU A 507 -3.67 14.71 31.44
CA LEU A 507 -3.19 15.86 32.22
C LEU A 507 -4.40 16.54 32.86
N ASN A 508 -4.32 16.84 34.15
CA ASN A 508 -5.42 17.51 34.91
C ASN A 508 -6.80 16.86 34.73
N GLY A 509 -6.83 15.52 34.56
CA GLY A 509 -8.10 14.79 34.36
C GLY A 509 -8.55 14.69 32.87
N TYR A 510 -7.99 15.46 31.98
CA TYR A 510 -8.33 15.49 30.54
C TYR A 510 -7.37 14.68 29.69
N LYS A 511 -7.86 14.12 28.58
CA LYS A 511 -7.00 13.57 27.53
C LYS A 511 -6.42 14.71 26.70
N VAL A 512 -5.11 14.68 26.48
CA VAL A 512 -4.37 15.71 25.72
C VAL A 512 -3.63 15.04 24.56
N PRO A 513 -3.77 15.56 23.31
CA PRO A 513 -3.02 15.06 22.19
C PRO A 513 -1.52 15.35 22.37
N HIS A 514 -0.70 14.35 22.11
CA HIS A 514 0.75 14.44 22.18
C HIS A 514 1.37 13.87 20.91
N PHE A 515 2.60 14.26 20.64
CA PHE A 515 3.45 13.58 19.68
C PHE A 515 4.73 13.10 20.34
N GLN A 516 5.13 11.88 20.04
CA GLN A 516 6.43 11.36 20.37
C GLN A 516 7.45 11.94 19.39
N VAL A 517 8.50 12.56 19.90
CA VAL A 517 9.59 13.17 19.13
C VAL A 517 10.63 12.11 18.83
N ILE A 518 11.02 11.98 17.58
CA ILE A 518 12.08 11.12 17.05
C ILE A 518 13.07 12.01 16.34
N LEU A 519 14.38 11.92 16.64
CA LEU A 519 15.42 12.74 16.03
C LEU A 519 16.56 11.88 15.48
N GLY A 520 17.17 12.31 14.39
CA GLY A 520 18.38 11.72 13.83
C GLY A 520 18.13 10.42 13.06
N GLY A 521 16.96 10.25 12.44
CA GLY A 521 16.81 9.30 11.36
C GLY A 521 17.61 9.75 10.14
N GLN A 522 17.92 8.82 9.26
CA GLN A 522 18.62 9.11 8.01
C GLN A 522 17.83 8.44 6.87
N TRP A 523 17.18 9.24 6.08
CA TRP A 523 16.49 8.74 4.90
C TRP A 523 17.47 8.53 3.72
N ALA A 524 18.55 9.30 3.64
CA ALA A 524 19.67 9.03 2.74
C ALA A 524 20.26 7.62 2.95
N GLU A 525 21.09 7.15 2.03
CA GLU A 525 21.66 5.80 2.04
C GLU A 525 20.59 4.69 2.12
N ASN A 526 19.46 4.92 1.45
CA ASN A 526 18.35 3.99 1.41
C ASN A 526 17.75 3.66 2.81
N ALA A 527 17.49 4.67 3.62
CA ALA A 527 17.08 4.59 5.02
C ALA A 527 18.21 4.04 5.91
N GLY A 528 19.36 4.73 5.89
CA GLY A 528 20.61 4.30 6.54
C GLY A 528 20.54 4.21 8.05
N ALA A 529 19.71 5.04 8.72
CA ALA A 529 19.52 4.98 10.17
C ALA A 529 18.09 5.27 10.59
N PHE A 530 17.71 4.73 11.77
CA PHE A 530 16.45 5.06 12.43
C PHE A 530 16.68 6.04 13.58
N GLY A 531 15.81 7.04 13.68
CA GLY A 531 15.91 8.10 14.68
C GLY A 531 15.69 7.62 16.12
N MET A 532 16.25 8.37 17.03
CA MET A 532 16.21 8.16 18.46
C MET A 532 14.94 8.78 19.07
N THR A 533 14.23 8.01 19.90
CA THR A 533 13.08 8.49 20.66
C THR A 533 13.53 9.42 21.80
N ILE A 534 13.10 10.67 21.79
CA ILE A 534 13.46 11.68 22.79
C ILE A 534 12.43 11.79 23.92
N GLY A 535 11.14 11.99 23.58
CA GLY A 535 10.08 12.11 24.54
C GLY A 535 8.75 12.51 23.91
N ALA A 536 7.65 12.43 24.66
CA ALA A 536 6.35 12.87 24.21
C ALA A 536 6.09 14.32 24.63
N VAL A 537 5.65 15.16 23.69
CA VAL A 537 5.36 16.58 23.87
C VAL A 537 3.91 16.85 23.47
N PRO A 538 3.18 17.72 24.17
CA PRO A 538 1.83 18.14 23.78
C PRO A 538 1.79 18.65 22.35
N SER A 539 0.76 18.30 21.60
CA SER A 539 0.59 18.58 20.17
C SER A 539 0.82 20.05 19.83
N LYS A 540 0.24 20.96 20.62
CA LYS A 540 0.33 22.42 20.41
C LYS A 540 1.74 23.01 20.61
N ARG A 541 2.66 22.27 21.23
CA ARG A 541 4.06 22.71 21.46
C ARG A 541 5.07 22.13 20.46
N ILE A 542 4.63 21.28 19.55
CA ILE A 542 5.52 20.67 18.57
C ILE A 542 6.21 21.71 17.66
N PRO A 543 5.56 22.78 17.18
CA PRO A 543 6.26 23.80 16.41
C PRO A 543 7.47 24.41 17.17
N GLU A 544 7.33 24.67 18.47
CA GLU A 544 8.43 25.15 19.29
C GLU A 544 9.56 24.11 19.48
N VAL A 545 9.21 22.80 19.47
CA VAL A 545 10.23 21.74 19.46
C VAL A 545 11.08 21.82 18.19
N VAL A 546 10.44 22.01 17.03
CA VAL A 546 11.15 22.15 15.75
C VAL A 546 12.11 23.36 15.81
N ASP A 547 11.61 24.52 16.21
CA ASP A 547 12.41 25.73 16.32
C ASP A 547 13.63 25.50 17.24
N ARG A 548 13.45 24.97 18.45
CA ARG A 548 14.55 24.73 19.40
C ARG A 548 15.60 23.74 18.91
N ILE A 549 15.16 22.66 18.29
CA ILE A 549 16.08 21.62 17.78
C ILE A 549 16.87 22.13 16.59
N THR A 550 16.25 22.85 15.67
CA THR A 550 16.93 23.45 14.51
C THR A 550 17.88 24.56 14.93
N ASP A 551 17.49 25.42 15.86
CA ASP A 551 18.37 26.46 16.45
C ASP A 551 19.57 25.85 17.19
N HIS A 552 19.36 24.76 17.93
CA HIS A 552 20.44 24.06 18.60
C HIS A 552 21.41 23.44 17.59
N TYR A 553 20.89 22.85 16.49
CA TYR A 553 21.70 22.33 15.41
C TYR A 553 22.57 23.41 14.76
N VAL A 554 22.01 24.54 14.37
CA VAL A 554 22.75 25.65 13.75
C VAL A 554 23.85 26.15 14.66
N ARG A 555 23.56 26.34 15.97
CA ARG A 555 24.53 26.88 16.94
C ARG A 555 25.64 25.93 17.34
N SER A 556 25.39 24.61 17.30
CA SER A 556 26.28 23.62 17.95
C SER A 556 26.83 22.56 17.01
N ARG A 557 26.45 22.56 15.73
CA ARG A 557 27.01 21.63 14.73
C ARG A 557 28.45 21.98 14.41
N LYS A 558 29.25 20.99 14.09
CA LYS A 558 30.58 21.14 13.52
C LYS A 558 30.48 21.47 12.04
N GLN A 559 31.57 21.99 11.46
CA GLN A 559 31.64 22.25 10.04
C GLN A 559 31.40 20.95 9.23
N GLY A 560 30.45 20.98 8.32
CA GLY A 560 30.08 19.82 7.49
C GLY A 560 29.33 18.68 8.22
N GLU A 561 29.03 18.84 9.52
CA GLU A 561 28.30 17.81 10.28
C GLU A 561 26.84 17.73 9.85
N ILE A 562 26.39 16.54 9.37
CA ILE A 562 25.01 16.28 9.03
C ILE A 562 24.15 16.07 10.28
N PHE A 563 22.84 16.27 10.16
CA PHE A 563 21.93 16.25 11.32
C PHE A 563 21.95 14.92 12.09
N CYS A 564 21.98 13.79 11.39
CA CYS A 564 22.04 12.47 12.02
C CYS A 564 23.27 12.32 12.93
N ASP A 565 24.45 12.73 12.46
CA ASP A 565 25.71 12.67 13.23
C ASP A 565 25.69 13.63 14.41
N PHE A 566 25.13 14.83 14.20
CA PHE A 566 24.92 15.81 15.27
C PHE A 566 24.05 15.22 16.39
N ILE A 567 22.91 14.63 16.05
CA ILE A 567 22.02 13.99 17.03
C ILE A 567 22.71 12.86 17.78
N ALA A 568 23.46 12.01 17.06
CA ALA A 568 24.23 10.92 17.67
C ALA A 568 25.31 11.44 18.65
N ARG A 569 26.02 12.52 18.29
CA ARG A 569 27.07 13.14 19.10
C ARG A 569 26.53 13.84 20.34
N ILE A 570 25.46 14.62 20.19
CA ILE A 570 24.83 15.35 21.30
C ILE A 570 24.20 14.36 22.30
N GLY A 571 23.54 13.34 21.80
CA GLY A 571 22.96 12.26 22.58
C GLY A 571 21.63 12.63 23.27
N LYS A 572 20.91 11.59 23.64
CA LYS A 572 19.53 11.67 24.12
C LYS A 572 19.33 12.59 25.33
N LYS A 573 20.24 12.57 26.29
CA LYS A 573 20.10 13.32 27.55
C LYS A 573 20.10 14.83 27.31
N GLU A 574 21.03 15.31 26.52
CA GLU A 574 21.15 16.73 26.17
C GLU A 574 19.96 17.17 25.29
N LEU A 575 19.64 16.42 24.24
CA LEU A 575 18.51 16.72 23.37
C LEU A 575 17.19 16.80 24.15
N ARG A 576 17.00 15.92 25.13
CA ARG A 576 15.84 15.94 26.00
C ARG A 576 15.81 17.19 26.88
N SER A 577 16.95 17.65 27.38
CA SER A 577 17.04 18.86 28.21
C SER A 577 16.59 20.12 27.45
N GLN A 578 16.84 20.18 26.13
CA GLN A 578 16.42 21.31 25.27
C GLN A 578 14.89 21.47 25.18
N ILE A 579 14.14 20.35 25.34
CA ILE A 579 12.68 20.35 25.19
C ILE A 579 11.93 19.96 26.48
N GLU A 580 12.62 19.79 27.61
CA GLU A 580 12.04 19.24 28.83
C GLU A 580 10.91 20.12 29.39
N ASN A 581 11.08 21.44 29.34
CA ASN A 581 10.05 22.37 29.80
C ASN A 581 8.77 22.34 28.91
N LEU A 582 8.92 21.97 27.62
CA LEU A 582 7.77 21.77 26.71
C LEU A 582 7.01 20.50 27.03
N MET A 583 7.67 19.51 27.63
CA MET A 583 7.05 18.25 28.08
C MET A 583 6.28 18.39 29.40
N LYS A 584 6.58 19.45 30.17
CA LYS A 584 6.02 19.73 31.48
C LYS A 584 5.17 21.00 31.44
N ASN A 585 4.55 21.37 32.58
CA ASN A 585 3.88 22.66 32.77
C ASN A 585 2.76 22.97 31.76
N ALA A 586 1.90 21.98 31.50
CA ALA A 586 0.71 22.21 30.68
C ALA A 586 -0.25 23.18 31.43
N PRO A 587 -0.86 24.15 30.73
CA PRO A 587 -1.91 24.99 31.32
C PRO A 587 -3.10 24.11 31.74
N THR A 588 -3.93 24.60 32.66
CA THR A 588 -5.21 23.95 32.97
C THR A 588 -6.17 24.11 31.79
N PHE A 589 -7.27 23.32 31.79
CA PHE A 589 -8.28 23.43 30.73
C PHE A 589 -8.93 24.82 30.70
N GLU A 590 -9.17 25.40 31.90
CA GLU A 590 -9.76 26.73 32.08
C GLU A 590 -8.84 27.84 31.58
N GLU A 591 -7.53 27.69 31.77
CA GLU A 591 -6.54 28.68 31.30
C GLU A 591 -6.39 28.66 29.77
N ASN A 592 -6.42 27.46 29.15
CA ASN A 592 -6.24 27.31 27.71
C ASN A 592 -6.96 26.06 27.17
N PRO A 593 -8.26 26.16 26.85
CA PRO A 593 -9.02 25.06 26.29
C PRO A 593 -8.49 24.55 24.94
N ASP A 594 -7.88 25.45 24.14
CA ASP A 594 -7.31 25.06 22.82
C ASP A 594 -6.11 24.11 22.96
N PHE A 595 -5.39 24.14 24.07
CA PHE A 595 -4.31 23.21 24.36
C PHE A 595 -4.76 21.75 24.42
N TYR A 596 -6.05 21.52 24.73
CA TYR A 596 -6.70 20.24 24.86
C TYR A 596 -7.39 19.77 23.57
N ARG A 597 -7.20 20.51 22.48
CA ARG A 597 -7.67 20.17 21.13
C ARG A 597 -6.50 19.76 20.25
N ASP A 598 -6.77 18.94 19.24
CA ASP A 598 -5.75 18.64 18.26
C ASP A 598 -5.70 19.68 17.13
N TRP A 599 -4.63 19.68 16.36
CA TRP A 599 -4.50 20.58 15.21
C TRP A 599 -5.58 20.25 14.16
N GLY A 600 -6.29 21.29 13.69
CA GLY A 600 -7.34 21.13 12.67
C GLY A 600 -8.63 20.48 13.16
N ASP A 601 -8.76 20.11 14.47
CA ASP A 601 -9.99 19.58 15.05
C ASP A 601 -10.55 20.58 16.10
N PRO A 602 -11.75 21.16 15.88
CA PRO A 602 -12.33 22.12 16.82
C PRO A 602 -12.88 21.48 18.10
N ARG A 603 -12.98 20.16 18.16
CA ARG A 603 -13.54 19.41 19.29
C ARG A 603 -12.48 19.15 20.36
N GLU A 604 -12.94 18.92 21.58
CA GLU A 604 -12.10 18.40 22.64
C GLU A 604 -11.52 17.04 22.23
N PHE A 605 -10.22 16.84 22.53
CA PHE A 605 -9.53 15.62 22.16
C PHE A 605 -10.05 14.41 22.92
N THR A 606 -10.35 13.33 22.20
CA THR A 606 -10.81 12.06 22.77
C THR A 606 -10.10 10.86 22.14
N MET A 607 -10.06 9.76 22.88
CA MET A 607 -9.60 8.45 22.38
C MET A 607 -10.76 7.48 22.14
N LEU A 608 -12.01 7.88 22.43
CA LEU A 608 -13.18 7.01 22.36
C LEU A 608 -13.53 6.63 20.91
N ASP A 609 -13.18 7.50 19.96
CA ASP A 609 -13.42 7.30 18.53
C ASP A 609 -12.32 6.48 17.82
N ARG A 610 -11.39 5.91 18.57
CA ARG A 610 -10.35 5.04 18.04
C ARG A 610 -10.85 3.62 17.85
N GLY A 611 -10.87 3.15 16.60
CA GLY A 611 -11.26 1.78 16.27
C GLY A 611 -10.19 0.74 16.59
N ILE A 612 -10.59 -0.52 16.59
CA ILE A 612 -9.73 -1.68 16.81
C ILE A 612 -9.30 -2.27 15.46
N GLY A 613 -8.02 -2.52 15.34
CA GLY A 613 -7.37 -3.48 14.45
C GLY A 613 -7.62 -3.40 12.96
N GLU A 614 -7.04 -2.41 12.22
CA GLU A 614 -7.28 -2.38 10.79
C GLU A 614 -6.17 -2.22 9.79
N CYS A 615 -4.95 -2.21 10.12
CA CYS A 615 -3.96 -2.29 9.05
C CYS A 615 -3.82 -3.71 8.46
N ALA A 616 -4.66 -4.65 8.88
CA ALA A 616 -4.82 -5.98 8.30
C ALA A 616 -6.01 -6.67 8.97
N GLY A 617 -6.87 -7.32 8.22
CA GLY A 617 -7.89 -8.22 8.70
C GLY A 617 -7.33 -9.32 9.62
N GLU A 618 -8.14 -10.23 10.07
CA GLU A 618 -7.68 -11.45 10.73
C GLU A 618 -6.84 -12.28 9.75
N VAL A 619 -6.00 -13.17 10.27
CA VAL A 619 -5.30 -14.11 9.40
C VAL A 619 -6.31 -15.17 9.00
N ILE A 620 -6.70 -15.17 7.76
CA ILE A 620 -7.56 -16.17 7.14
C ILE A 620 -6.65 -17.12 6.35
N SER A 621 -6.76 -18.41 6.60
CA SER A 621 -5.96 -19.41 5.88
C SER A 621 -6.42 -19.53 4.42
N SER A 622 -5.54 -20.04 3.56
CA SER A 622 -5.92 -20.33 2.17
C SER A 622 -7.11 -21.30 2.08
N SER A 623 -7.16 -22.29 2.94
CA SER A 623 -8.28 -23.24 3.02
C SER A 623 -9.61 -22.58 3.38
N GLN A 624 -9.61 -21.55 4.25
CA GLN A 624 -10.83 -20.80 4.56
C GLN A 624 -11.30 -19.96 3.37
N PHE A 625 -10.39 -19.40 2.59
CA PHE A 625 -10.76 -18.72 1.35
C PHE A 625 -11.32 -19.69 0.32
N ASP A 626 -10.68 -20.85 0.13
CA ASP A 626 -11.15 -21.87 -0.82
C ASP A 626 -12.55 -22.40 -0.44
N LEU A 627 -12.84 -22.56 0.86
CA LEU A 627 -14.21 -22.91 1.32
C LEU A 627 -15.22 -21.79 1.05
N ALA A 628 -14.86 -20.55 1.27
CA ALA A 628 -15.75 -19.42 0.98
C ALA A 628 -15.97 -19.22 -0.53
N ASP A 629 -14.97 -19.51 -1.35
CA ASP A 629 -15.12 -19.52 -2.81
C ASP A 629 -16.00 -20.67 -3.28
N ALA A 630 -15.93 -21.82 -2.64
CA ALA A 630 -16.86 -22.93 -2.92
C ALA A 630 -18.32 -22.55 -2.61
N GLU A 631 -18.57 -21.87 -1.49
CA GLU A 631 -19.90 -21.34 -1.14
C GLU A 631 -20.40 -20.32 -2.18
N ARG A 632 -19.52 -19.42 -2.65
CA ARG A 632 -19.83 -18.47 -3.72
C ARG A 632 -20.20 -19.19 -5.02
N GLU A 633 -19.44 -20.21 -5.42
CA GLU A 633 -19.70 -20.96 -6.67
C GLU A 633 -21.06 -21.68 -6.64
N VAL A 634 -21.51 -22.19 -5.48
CA VAL A 634 -22.87 -22.72 -5.33
C VAL A 634 -23.93 -21.64 -5.53
N PHE A 635 -23.70 -20.46 -4.97
CA PHE A 635 -24.62 -19.34 -5.17
C PHE A 635 -24.66 -18.90 -6.64
N GLU A 636 -23.52 -18.83 -7.31
CA GLU A 636 -23.45 -18.55 -8.76
C GLU A 636 -24.15 -19.62 -9.57
N ALA A 637 -24.02 -20.91 -9.18
CA ALA A 637 -24.74 -21.99 -9.82
C ALA A 637 -26.27 -21.80 -9.72
N GLN A 638 -26.78 -21.32 -8.58
CA GLN A 638 -28.21 -20.99 -8.43
C GLN A 638 -28.65 -19.87 -9.39
N LEU A 639 -27.81 -18.82 -9.54
CA LEU A 639 -28.09 -17.73 -10.46
C LEU A 639 -28.07 -18.17 -11.92
N GLU A 640 -27.16 -19.07 -12.31
CA GLU A 640 -27.12 -19.63 -13.66
C GLU A 640 -28.30 -20.58 -13.93
N LEU A 641 -28.76 -21.30 -12.92
CA LEU A 641 -29.99 -22.10 -13.02
C LEU A 641 -31.23 -21.22 -13.26
N GLU A 642 -31.36 -20.09 -12.57
CA GLU A 642 -32.44 -19.10 -12.78
C GLU A 642 -32.42 -18.48 -14.19
N LYS A 643 -31.25 -18.43 -14.83
CA LYS A 643 -31.06 -17.99 -16.23
C LYS A 643 -31.25 -19.13 -17.26
N GLU A 644 -31.65 -20.33 -16.80
CA GLU A 644 -31.78 -21.54 -17.62
C GLU A 644 -30.44 -22.00 -18.27
N ASN A 645 -29.27 -21.55 -17.72
CA ASN A 645 -27.95 -21.95 -18.17
C ASN A 645 -27.46 -23.20 -17.42
N TYR A 646 -28.11 -24.34 -17.70
CA TYR A 646 -27.96 -25.62 -16.98
C TYR A 646 -26.49 -26.14 -17.03
N ALA A 647 -25.80 -25.97 -18.15
CA ALA A 647 -24.46 -26.47 -18.31
C ALA A 647 -23.47 -25.75 -17.39
N GLU A 648 -23.56 -24.41 -17.30
CA GLU A 648 -22.70 -23.64 -16.40
C GLU A 648 -23.06 -23.83 -14.94
N ALA A 649 -24.38 -23.94 -14.63
CA ALA A 649 -24.86 -24.22 -13.28
C ALA A 649 -24.32 -25.57 -12.75
N ASP A 650 -24.36 -26.62 -13.59
CA ASP A 650 -23.79 -27.94 -13.27
C ASP A 650 -22.27 -27.86 -13.07
N ALA A 651 -21.56 -27.15 -13.96
CA ALA A 651 -20.11 -26.98 -13.87
C ALA A 651 -19.68 -26.24 -12.59
N LEU A 652 -20.41 -25.18 -12.21
CA LEU A 652 -20.20 -24.43 -10.97
C LEU A 652 -20.45 -25.29 -9.72
N ALA A 653 -21.55 -26.04 -9.67
CA ALA A 653 -21.86 -26.94 -8.56
C ALA A 653 -20.79 -28.04 -8.39
N TYR A 654 -20.26 -28.58 -9.48
CA TYR A 654 -19.15 -29.53 -9.42
C TYR A 654 -17.84 -28.90 -8.97
N ARG A 655 -17.47 -27.73 -9.53
CA ARG A 655 -16.26 -26.98 -9.12
C ARG A 655 -16.27 -26.64 -7.64
N SER A 656 -17.43 -26.25 -7.10
CA SER A 656 -17.57 -25.93 -5.68
C SER A 656 -17.23 -27.11 -4.77
N MET A 657 -17.69 -28.33 -5.11
CA MET A 657 -17.35 -29.53 -4.35
C MET A 657 -15.86 -29.88 -4.46
N VAL A 658 -15.25 -29.74 -5.64
CA VAL A 658 -13.81 -29.95 -5.83
C VAL A 658 -13.00 -28.90 -5.05
N GLY A 659 -13.41 -27.63 -5.10
CA GLY A 659 -12.80 -26.54 -4.35
C GLY A 659 -12.83 -26.76 -2.84
N ALA A 660 -13.97 -27.19 -2.30
CA ALA A 660 -14.10 -27.53 -0.89
C ALA A 660 -13.23 -28.75 -0.49
N SER A 661 -13.13 -29.75 -1.38
CA SER A 661 -12.23 -30.91 -1.16
C SER A 661 -10.77 -30.46 -1.13
N ARG A 662 -10.36 -29.63 -2.07
CA ARG A 662 -9.01 -29.06 -2.13
C ARG A 662 -8.69 -28.26 -0.87
N ALA A 663 -9.64 -27.48 -0.36
CA ALA A 663 -9.51 -26.72 0.88
C ALA A 663 -9.17 -27.63 2.09
N LEU A 664 -9.80 -28.78 2.17
CA LEU A 664 -9.52 -29.77 3.20
C LEU A 664 -8.15 -30.42 3.01
N VAL A 665 -7.85 -30.88 1.79
CA VAL A 665 -6.58 -31.55 1.48
C VAL A 665 -5.37 -30.65 1.73
N LYS A 666 -5.45 -29.35 1.45
CA LYS A 666 -4.38 -28.38 1.74
C LYS A 666 -3.94 -28.34 3.20
N GLN A 667 -4.75 -28.78 4.15
CA GLN A 667 -4.35 -28.86 5.54
C GLN A 667 -3.25 -29.92 5.78
N GLN A 668 -3.20 -30.97 4.96
CA GLN A 668 -2.25 -32.08 5.06
C GLN A 668 -1.25 -32.09 3.90
N TYR A 669 -1.63 -31.61 2.73
CA TYR A 669 -0.85 -31.53 1.51
C TYR A 669 -0.98 -30.12 0.90
N TYR A 670 -0.17 -29.20 1.36
CA TYR A 670 -0.26 -27.77 1.03
C TYR A 670 -0.12 -27.48 -0.47
N ASP A 671 0.82 -28.15 -1.14
CA ASP A 671 1.13 -27.96 -2.57
C ASP A 671 0.33 -28.92 -3.49
N ILE A 672 -0.91 -29.30 -3.10
CA ILE A 672 -1.75 -30.18 -3.92
C ILE A 672 -1.95 -29.59 -5.32
N PRO A 673 -1.73 -30.37 -6.40
CA PRO A 673 -2.01 -29.95 -7.76
C PRO A 673 -3.50 -29.61 -8.00
N GLU A 674 -3.76 -28.77 -8.99
CA GLU A 674 -5.12 -28.27 -9.29
C GLU A 674 -6.05 -29.24 -10.02
N PRO A 675 -5.59 -30.21 -10.87
CA PRO A 675 -6.47 -31.10 -11.61
C PRO A 675 -7.48 -31.79 -10.70
N PRO A 676 -8.78 -31.78 -11.06
CA PRO A 676 -9.85 -32.36 -10.24
C PRO A 676 -9.63 -33.83 -9.90
N GLU A 677 -9.03 -34.61 -10.81
CA GLU A 677 -8.72 -36.04 -10.63
C GLU A 677 -7.81 -36.25 -9.42
N ILE A 678 -6.75 -35.44 -9.31
CA ILE A 678 -5.79 -35.50 -8.20
C ILE A 678 -6.44 -35.05 -6.90
N VAL A 679 -7.23 -33.97 -6.95
CA VAL A 679 -7.91 -33.43 -5.78
C VAL A 679 -8.89 -34.44 -5.20
N VAL A 680 -9.69 -35.11 -6.06
CA VAL A 680 -10.71 -36.10 -5.64
C VAL A 680 -10.02 -37.36 -5.10
N GLU A 681 -8.93 -37.82 -5.71
CA GLU A 681 -8.14 -38.96 -5.23
C GLU A 681 -7.53 -38.66 -3.84
N GLU A 682 -6.85 -37.54 -3.68
CA GLU A 682 -6.24 -37.17 -2.41
C GLU A 682 -7.28 -36.90 -1.30
N PHE A 683 -8.43 -36.31 -1.66
CA PHE A 683 -9.56 -36.16 -0.73
C PHE A 683 -10.09 -37.51 -0.28
N THR A 684 -10.24 -38.48 -1.20
CA THR A 684 -10.70 -39.82 -0.88
C THR A 684 -9.76 -40.49 0.10
N HIS A 685 -8.46 -40.53 -0.20
CA HIS A 685 -7.46 -41.19 0.67
C HIS A 685 -7.31 -40.52 2.02
N ARG A 686 -7.30 -39.19 2.09
CA ARG A 686 -6.97 -38.48 3.32
C ARG A 686 -8.16 -38.20 4.22
N PHE A 687 -9.36 -38.08 3.66
CA PHE A 687 -10.52 -37.63 4.40
C PHE A 687 -11.68 -38.63 4.42
N LEU A 688 -11.95 -39.34 3.33
CA LEU A 688 -13.01 -40.32 3.28
C LEU A 688 -12.58 -41.68 3.86
N ASP A 689 -11.48 -42.25 3.39
CA ASP A 689 -10.96 -43.54 3.84
C ASP A 689 -10.49 -43.50 5.32
N THR A 690 -10.10 -42.33 5.80
CA THR A 690 -9.70 -42.11 7.20
C THR A 690 -10.88 -41.72 8.11
N GLU A 691 -12.09 -41.60 7.55
CA GLU A 691 -13.29 -41.18 8.28
C GLU A 691 -13.20 -39.76 8.87
N LEU A 692 -12.28 -38.91 8.43
CA LEU A 692 -12.20 -37.50 8.85
C LEU A 692 -13.36 -36.69 8.26
N PHE A 693 -13.75 -36.97 7.00
CA PHE A 693 -14.93 -36.38 6.39
C PHE A 693 -16.19 -37.17 6.80
N TYR A 694 -16.64 -36.94 8.03
CA TYR A 694 -17.72 -37.69 8.65
C TYR A 694 -18.74 -36.74 9.25
N ASP A 695 -20.00 -36.89 8.78
CA ASP A 695 -21.14 -36.21 9.39
C ASP A 695 -21.80 -37.08 10.46
N LYS A 696 -22.23 -36.47 11.55
CA LYS A 696 -22.83 -37.20 12.68
C LYS A 696 -24.06 -38.04 12.31
N TYR A 697 -24.86 -37.58 11.36
CA TYR A 697 -26.08 -38.20 10.93
C TYR A 697 -25.96 -38.94 9.59
N ALA A 698 -25.33 -38.27 8.62
CA ALA A 698 -25.18 -38.79 7.26
C ALA A 698 -23.92 -39.64 7.05
N LYS A 699 -23.02 -39.70 8.07
CA LYS A 699 -21.72 -40.39 7.98
C LYS A 699 -20.92 -39.89 6.78
N GLY A 700 -20.35 -40.75 5.94
CA GLY A 700 -19.64 -40.39 4.72
C GLY A 700 -20.57 -40.16 3.49
N LYS A 701 -21.86 -40.02 3.67
CA LYS A 701 -22.82 -39.97 2.56
C LYS A 701 -22.63 -38.76 1.67
N PHE A 702 -22.28 -37.61 2.25
CA PHE A 702 -22.11 -36.37 1.47
C PHE A 702 -20.92 -36.44 0.53
N ALA A 703 -19.85 -37.16 0.85
CA ALA A 703 -18.73 -37.39 -0.06
C ALA A 703 -19.14 -38.11 -1.36
N ARG A 704 -20.20 -38.94 -1.29
CA ARG A 704 -20.70 -39.65 -2.47
C ARG A 704 -21.23 -38.73 -3.55
N TYR A 705 -21.72 -37.53 -3.20
CA TYR A 705 -22.22 -36.57 -4.18
C TYR A 705 -21.09 -36.12 -5.11
N LEU A 706 -19.94 -35.76 -4.56
CA LEU A 706 -18.76 -35.45 -5.34
C LEU A 706 -18.30 -36.63 -6.19
N LEU A 707 -18.15 -37.82 -5.58
CA LEU A 707 -17.65 -39.03 -6.27
C LEU A 707 -18.59 -39.46 -7.41
N GLN A 708 -19.92 -39.41 -7.21
CA GLN A 708 -20.89 -39.73 -8.25
C GLN A 708 -20.80 -38.76 -9.42
N ARG A 709 -20.79 -37.43 -9.14
CA ARG A 709 -20.66 -36.42 -10.19
C ARG A 709 -19.33 -36.53 -10.94
N HIS A 710 -18.25 -36.80 -10.23
CA HIS A 710 -16.92 -36.99 -10.83
C HIS A 710 -16.87 -38.20 -11.76
N GLN A 711 -17.50 -39.34 -11.38
CA GLN A 711 -17.49 -40.55 -12.17
C GLN A 711 -18.50 -40.52 -13.32
N GLN A 712 -19.70 -39.97 -13.11
CA GLN A 712 -20.80 -40.02 -14.08
C GLN A 712 -20.70 -38.87 -15.12
N GLY A 713 -19.93 -37.83 -14.86
CA GLY A 713 -19.87 -36.65 -15.72
C GLY A 713 -21.05 -35.68 -15.54
N PRO A 714 -21.24 -34.70 -16.43
CA PRO A 714 -22.26 -33.67 -16.34
C PRO A 714 -23.69 -34.20 -16.34
N VAL A 715 -24.58 -33.59 -15.51
CA VAL A 715 -26.02 -34.00 -15.34
C VAL A 715 -26.99 -32.90 -15.78
N HIS A 716 -26.60 -32.01 -16.65
CA HIS A 716 -27.31 -30.80 -17.07
C HIS A 716 -28.47 -31.05 -18.08
N ALA A 717 -29.09 -32.22 -18.02
CA ALA A 717 -30.17 -32.58 -18.95
C ALA A 717 -31.47 -31.77 -18.76
N ASP A 718 -31.77 -31.37 -17.53
CA ASP A 718 -32.98 -30.63 -17.15
C ASP A 718 -32.75 -29.81 -15.84
N ALA A 719 -33.69 -28.89 -15.58
CA ALA A 719 -33.63 -28.01 -14.40
C ALA A 719 -33.64 -28.77 -13.07
N ASP A 720 -34.45 -29.87 -12.97
CA ASP A 720 -34.60 -30.62 -11.73
C ASP A 720 -33.29 -31.34 -11.36
N SER A 721 -32.62 -31.94 -12.35
CA SER A 721 -31.35 -32.63 -12.16
C SER A 721 -30.24 -31.65 -11.70
N VAL A 722 -30.19 -30.46 -12.29
CA VAL A 722 -29.21 -29.41 -11.91
C VAL A 722 -29.54 -28.84 -10.52
N HIS A 723 -30.82 -28.58 -10.24
CA HIS A 723 -31.25 -28.12 -8.91
C HIS A 723 -30.85 -29.14 -7.82
N GLN A 724 -31.07 -30.43 -8.07
CA GLN A 724 -30.66 -31.48 -7.13
C GLN A 724 -29.13 -31.51 -6.92
N LEU A 725 -28.36 -31.31 -7.99
CA LEU A 725 -26.88 -31.24 -7.87
C LEU A 725 -26.42 -30.05 -7.04
N ILE A 726 -27.06 -28.89 -7.22
CA ILE A 726 -26.76 -27.67 -6.42
C ILE A 726 -27.05 -27.91 -4.93
N ASP A 727 -28.20 -28.55 -4.60
CA ASP A 727 -28.53 -28.91 -3.22
C ASP A 727 -27.49 -29.88 -2.62
N GLN A 728 -27.07 -30.88 -3.41
CA GLN A 728 -26.04 -31.82 -3.03
C GLN A 728 -24.69 -31.13 -2.80
N ALA A 729 -24.31 -30.16 -3.64
CA ALA A 729 -23.11 -29.36 -3.49
C ALA A 729 -23.14 -28.52 -2.20
N GLN A 730 -24.29 -27.90 -1.88
CA GLN A 730 -24.45 -27.16 -0.63
C GLN A 730 -24.25 -28.06 0.60
N LEU A 731 -24.91 -29.25 0.61
CA LEU A 731 -24.72 -30.21 1.71
C LEU A 731 -23.29 -30.71 1.84
N PHE A 732 -22.56 -30.88 0.73
CA PHE A 732 -21.15 -31.23 0.72
C PHE A 732 -20.30 -30.14 1.35
N ILE A 733 -20.54 -28.87 1.00
CA ILE A 733 -19.80 -27.72 1.51
C ILE A 733 -20.05 -27.55 3.01
N ASP A 734 -21.31 -27.68 3.46
CA ASP A 734 -21.63 -27.63 4.91
C ASP A 734 -20.86 -28.69 5.69
N ALA A 735 -20.78 -29.92 5.13
CA ALA A 735 -19.99 -30.98 5.71
C ALA A 735 -18.49 -30.70 5.68
N ALA A 736 -17.99 -30.03 4.63
CA ALA A 736 -16.59 -29.61 4.53
C ALA A 736 -16.24 -28.56 5.58
N TYR A 737 -17.08 -27.56 5.80
CA TYR A 737 -16.90 -26.60 6.92
C TYR A 737 -16.85 -27.29 8.29
N ALA A 738 -17.77 -28.23 8.52
CA ALA A 738 -17.79 -28.99 9.77
C ALA A 738 -16.53 -29.85 9.95
N CYS A 739 -16.04 -30.47 8.87
CA CYS A 739 -14.78 -31.21 8.86
C CYS A 739 -13.59 -30.30 9.13
N TYR A 740 -13.48 -29.16 8.43
CA TYR A 740 -12.43 -28.17 8.63
C TYR A 740 -12.37 -27.72 10.09
N ALA A 741 -13.51 -27.35 10.67
CA ALA A 741 -13.57 -26.91 12.07
C ALA A 741 -13.07 -27.96 13.06
N ARG A 742 -13.30 -29.25 12.82
CA ARG A 742 -12.76 -30.34 13.65
C ARG A 742 -11.26 -30.50 13.52
N CYS A 743 -10.73 -30.47 12.28
CA CYS A 743 -9.30 -30.64 12.02
C CYS A 743 -8.47 -29.42 12.47
N ALA A 744 -9.05 -28.22 12.55
CA ALA A 744 -8.34 -27.02 12.99
C ALA A 744 -8.17 -26.92 14.52
N VAL A 745 -8.81 -27.78 15.30
CA VAL A 745 -8.74 -27.81 16.78
C VAL A 745 -7.61 -28.73 17.27
N GLU A 746 -7.11 -29.64 16.43
CA GLU A 746 -5.93 -30.48 16.72
C GLU A 746 -4.63 -29.75 16.25
#